data_f944493ffbb00760e7beee406683f428
#
_entry.id   f944493ffbb00760e7beee406683f428
#
_cell.length_a   1.000
_cell.length_b   1.000
_cell.length_c   1.000
_cell.angle_alpha   90.00
_cell.angle_beta   90.00
_cell.angle_gamma   90.00
#
_symmetry.space_group_name_H-M   'P 1'
#
loop_
_entity.id
_entity.type
_entity.pdbx_description
1 polymer ?
#
loop_
_entity_poly.entity_id
_entity_poly.type
_entity_poly.pdbx_seq_one_letter_code
_entity_poly.pdbx_strand_id
1 'polypeptide(L)'
;VALICSGFLMAQDTFNDDFEGFTEGDFVTSGADNWNTWNNSTGGAVDARISVDQASSGANSLLLQGGGSTDIVLDFGGVRNSGMFIYTAKMYFPAGKGGYLNFQGTSTPGQIWTMNAYFNVNGGLIIDDAQNVQVATTFAQDTWIEVGFEVNLDANQWRVLLDGECVGIFMNGSTNAIAALNLYPRDNNDQFYIDDISYSWDEEAPIVTPSANDAAISLDADDAISFAGAVLPITGTLTNFGTNTINEVELSYTIGADVNTQTLSGLDLLTGSLDFALDNNVTLIDGNTPVVVRVVSVNGGVDENDCNDKAAVNYTGFTPHPDKNVFVEEGTGTWCVWCPRGDVFMNRMANKYQDKFVGIAVHNGNNDPMVVAEWDGGVGPFPGFTGYPGVIFDRSNVIDPSNLEASIIAGLQQAPNATMAHQATYEESSRELSISILTNFANDVEGDYRLVVGMTEDGVTGTSDGYNQANAYANQGPDAMGDYGILPNPVPAAQMVYNHTARALLTPFGGEENAFGADMVTAGDYEHTFTYLVPEGYDLSKMHIVSAVVTANGADNGETSKVSQFVDTFDPQLDNTISIFPNPTQGLTQISIQLQKTTDVSISVVDAMGNLVSNRTYNNMNGNNVYPFDATDLASGVYYIRISTGDSFATKKIIVSK
;
A
#
# COMPACT_ATOMS: atom_id res chain seq x y z
N VAL A 1 -21.00 43.42 -52.85
CA VAL A 1 -21.77 42.23 -52.46
C VAL A 1 -21.39 41.93 -51.03
N ALA A 2 -22.26 42.36 -50.09
CA ALA A 2 -22.10 42.06 -48.69
C ALA A 2 -22.57 40.61 -48.47
N LEU A 3 -21.64 39.75 -48.04
CA LEU A 3 -21.98 38.41 -47.58
C LEU A 3 -22.61 38.57 -46.18
N ILE A 4 -23.93 38.42 -46.11
CA ILE A 4 -24.64 38.28 -44.85
C ILE A 4 -24.33 36.87 -44.37
N CYS A 5 -23.40 36.75 -43.43
CA CYS A 5 -23.24 35.55 -42.64
C CYS A 5 -24.42 35.51 -41.66
N SER A 6 -25.50 34.82 -42.04
CA SER A 6 -26.60 34.46 -41.11
C SER A 6 -26.04 33.39 -40.19
N GLY A 7 -25.51 33.82 -39.03
CA GLY A 7 -25.29 32.92 -37.93
C GLY A 7 -26.64 32.36 -37.51
N PHE A 8 -26.86 31.08 -37.75
CA PHE A 8 -27.92 30.35 -37.08
C PHE A 8 -27.53 30.35 -35.59
N LEU A 9 -28.29 31.09 -34.78
CA LEU A 9 -28.30 30.81 -33.34
C LEU A 9 -28.89 29.41 -33.20
N MET A 10 -28.06 28.43 -32.99
CA MET A 10 -28.48 27.11 -32.58
C MET A 10 -29.11 27.24 -31.19
N ALA A 11 -30.20 26.53 -30.93
CA ALA A 11 -30.88 26.56 -29.66
C ALA A 11 -29.96 25.84 -28.65
N GLN A 12 -29.35 26.60 -27.77
CA GLN A 12 -28.63 26.08 -26.63
C GLN A 12 -29.61 25.80 -25.51
N ASP A 13 -29.81 24.53 -25.16
CA ASP A 13 -30.57 24.18 -23.96
C ASP A 13 -29.72 24.47 -22.74
N THR A 14 -30.20 25.35 -21.87
CA THR A 14 -29.50 25.71 -20.62
C THR A 14 -30.46 25.63 -19.45
N PHE A 15 -29.95 25.20 -18.33
CA PHE A 15 -30.64 25.17 -17.05
C PHE A 15 -29.71 25.67 -15.95
N ASN A 16 -30.22 26.43 -14.99
CA ASN A 16 -29.55 26.87 -13.79
C ASN A 16 -30.53 26.86 -12.63
N ASP A 17 -30.11 26.39 -11.48
CA ASP A 17 -30.87 26.45 -10.23
C ASP A 17 -29.92 26.74 -9.07
N ASP A 18 -30.08 27.87 -8.41
CA ASP A 18 -29.36 28.31 -7.22
C ASP A 18 -30.22 28.16 -5.96
N PHE A 19 -31.38 27.56 -6.07
CA PHE A 19 -32.38 27.31 -5.01
C PHE A 19 -32.85 28.55 -4.23
N GLU A 20 -32.47 29.76 -4.62
CA GLU A 20 -32.87 30.99 -3.96
C GLU A 20 -34.36 31.36 -4.17
N GLY A 21 -35.00 30.71 -5.13
CA GLY A 21 -36.45 30.84 -5.36
C GLY A 21 -37.33 30.09 -4.35
N PHE A 22 -36.75 29.28 -3.47
CA PHE A 22 -37.43 28.45 -2.47
C PHE A 22 -37.35 29.04 -1.05
N THR A 23 -38.22 28.51 -0.18
CA THR A 23 -38.14 28.74 1.27
C THR A 23 -37.58 27.51 1.98
N GLU A 24 -36.84 27.70 3.10
CA GLU A 24 -36.35 26.60 3.94
C GLU A 24 -37.45 25.54 4.19
N GLY A 25 -37.10 24.30 3.95
CA GLY A 25 -38.00 23.15 4.12
C GLY A 25 -38.95 22.86 2.96
N ASP A 26 -38.98 23.70 1.95
CA ASP A 26 -39.73 23.39 0.71
C ASP A 26 -39.16 22.13 0.05
N PHE A 27 -40.01 21.43 -0.67
CA PHE A 27 -39.59 20.32 -1.54
C PHE A 27 -39.08 20.85 -2.87
N VAL A 28 -37.95 20.31 -3.37
CA VAL A 28 -37.38 20.77 -4.64
C VAL A 28 -38.33 20.58 -5.81
N THR A 29 -39.17 19.52 -5.80
CA THR A 29 -40.16 19.27 -6.86
C THR A 29 -41.32 20.25 -6.86
N SER A 30 -41.43 21.14 -5.86
CA SER A 30 -42.48 22.19 -5.83
C SER A 30 -42.15 23.44 -6.66
N GLY A 31 -40.92 23.56 -7.13
CA GLY A 31 -40.43 24.78 -7.80
C GLY A 31 -40.40 24.69 -9.32
N ALA A 32 -39.52 23.86 -9.88
CA ALA A 32 -39.29 23.77 -11.32
C ALA A 32 -39.82 22.45 -11.91
N ASP A 33 -40.39 22.51 -13.09
CA ASP A 33 -40.93 21.32 -13.79
C ASP A 33 -39.86 20.26 -14.15
N ASN A 34 -38.58 20.62 -14.11
CA ASN A 34 -37.44 19.69 -14.37
C ASN A 34 -37.15 18.75 -13.21
N TRP A 35 -37.51 19.13 -11.97
CA TRP A 35 -37.30 18.29 -10.80
C TRP A 35 -38.41 17.28 -10.58
N ASN A 36 -38.05 16.05 -10.32
CA ASN A 36 -38.97 14.96 -10.01
C ASN A 36 -38.37 14.04 -8.96
N THR A 37 -39.10 13.07 -8.48
CA THR A 37 -38.59 11.98 -7.67
C THR A 37 -38.48 10.70 -8.50
N TRP A 38 -37.65 9.76 -8.07
CA TRP A 38 -37.46 8.48 -8.76
C TRP A 38 -38.74 7.73 -9.06
N ASN A 39 -39.73 7.82 -8.20
CA ASN A 39 -41.02 7.14 -8.33
C ASN A 39 -42.16 8.06 -8.74
N ASN A 40 -41.88 9.28 -9.19
CA ASN A 40 -42.85 10.33 -9.54
C ASN A 40 -43.80 10.69 -8.39
N SER A 41 -43.37 10.56 -7.12
CA SER A 41 -44.17 10.92 -5.94
C SER A 41 -43.57 12.19 -5.29
N THR A 42 -44.09 13.34 -5.70
CA THR A 42 -43.61 14.65 -5.26
C THR A 42 -44.16 15.05 -3.88
N GLY A 43 -43.39 15.84 -3.11
CA GLY A 43 -43.83 16.41 -1.84
C GLY A 43 -43.90 15.42 -0.68
N GLY A 44 -43.18 14.29 -0.75
CA GLY A 44 -43.19 13.23 0.25
C GLY A 44 -41.79 12.87 0.80
N ALA A 45 -41.67 11.70 1.42
CA ALA A 45 -40.42 11.22 2.03
C ALA A 45 -39.29 10.93 1.01
N VAL A 46 -39.66 10.77 -0.27
CA VAL A 46 -38.69 10.53 -1.36
C VAL A 46 -38.17 11.81 -1.98
N ASP A 47 -38.75 12.95 -1.64
CA ASP A 47 -38.39 14.26 -2.16
C ASP A 47 -37.31 14.93 -1.28
N ALA A 48 -36.41 15.71 -1.88
CA ALA A 48 -35.38 16.43 -1.17
C ALA A 48 -35.88 17.82 -0.71
N ARG A 49 -35.32 18.31 0.37
CA ARG A 49 -35.69 19.58 0.96
C ARG A 49 -34.60 20.62 0.81
N ILE A 50 -35.06 21.86 0.68
CA ILE A 50 -34.21 23.04 0.75
C ILE A 50 -33.77 23.24 2.19
N SER A 51 -32.48 23.48 2.36
CA SER A 51 -31.80 23.72 3.64
C SER A 51 -31.05 25.04 3.62
N VAL A 52 -30.95 25.66 4.79
CA VAL A 52 -30.12 26.85 5.04
C VAL A 52 -28.88 26.54 5.89
N ASP A 53 -28.64 25.25 6.19
CA ASP A 53 -27.50 24.83 7.01
C ASP A 53 -26.15 25.06 6.30
N GLN A 54 -26.14 24.91 4.98
CA GLN A 54 -24.99 25.16 4.10
C GLN A 54 -25.49 25.83 2.82
N ALA A 55 -24.76 26.80 2.30
CA ALA A 55 -25.02 27.42 1.00
C ALA A 55 -23.69 27.80 0.33
N SER A 56 -23.59 27.60 -0.98
CA SER A 56 -22.46 28.04 -1.80
C SER A 56 -22.66 29.49 -2.23
N SER A 57 -23.86 29.78 -2.71
CA SER A 57 -24.30 31.14 -3.00
C SER A 57 -25.60 31.43 -2.24
N GLY A 58 -25.97 32.71 -2.10
CA GLY A 58 -27.21 33.10 -1.43
C GLY A 58 -27.36 32.57 -0.01
N ALA A 59 -28.51 31.90 0.26
CA ALA A 59 -28.86 31.37 1.58
C ALA A 59 -29.31 29.91 1.57
N ASN A 60 -29.67 29.37 0.43
CA ASN A 60 -30.31 28.08 0.28
C ASN A 60 -29.42 27.07 -0.45
N SER A 61 -29.62 25.80 -0.18
CA SER A 61 -29.11 24.69 -0.96
C SER A 61 -30.03 23.49 -0.85
N LEU A 62 -29.81 22.48 -1.65
CA LEU A 62 -30.55 21.22 -1.61
C LEU A 62 -29.84 20.21 -0.72
N LEU A 63 -30.49 19.72 0.34
CA LEU A 63 -29.96 18.70 1.24
C LEU A 63 -30.38 17.28 0.82
N LEU A 64 -29.40 16.41 0.66
CA LEU A 64 -29.58 14.97 0.54
C LEU A 64 -28.96 14.26 1.73
N GLN A 65 -29.77 13.52 2.48
CA GLN A 65 -29.33 12.88 3.73
C GLN A 65 -29.85 11.45 3.82
N GLY A 66 -28.98 10.52 4.19
CA GLY A 66 -29.29 9.11 4.42
C GLY A 66 -30.22 8.87 5.60
N GLY A 67 -30.78 7.66 5.69
CA GLY A 67 -31.76 7.25 6.71
C GLY A 67 -33.21 7.49 6.29
N GLY A 68 -33.44 8.07 5.14
CA GLY A 68 -34.73 8.22 4.49
C GLY A 68 -34.81 7.48 3.14
N SER A 69 -35.80 7.84 2.36
CA SER A 69 -36.01 7.34 1.00
C SER A 69 -35.81 8.43 -0.06
N THR A 70 -35.08 9.49 0.28
CA THR A 70 -34.81 10.63 -0.63
C THR A 70 -34.12 10.14 -1.89
N ASP A 71 -34.75 10.42 -3.04
CA ASP A 71 -34.24 9.97 -4.34
C ASP A 71 -34.87 10.87 -5.43
N ILE A 72 -34.10 11.82 -5.93
CA ILE A 72 -34.57 12.88 -6.83
C ILE A 72 -33.90 12.81 -8.19
N VAL A 73 -34.61 13.29 -9.17
CA VAL A 73 -34.19 13.29 -10.57
C VAL A 73 -34.34 14.68 -11.17
N LEU A 74 -33.29 15.18 -11.80
CA LEU A 74 -33.32 16.34 -12.67
C LEU A 74 -33.41 15.87 -14.13
N ASP A 75 -34.53 16.09 -14.78
CA ASP A 75 -34.76 15.75 -16.20
C ASP A 75 -34.14 16.82 -17.11
N PHE A 76 -33.31 16.40 -18.05
CA PHE A 76 -32.67 17.29 -19.03
C PHE A 76 -33.51 17.57 -20.26
N GLY A 77 -34.81 17.19 -20.22
CA GLY A 77 -35.78 17.48 -21.29
C GLY A 77 -35.67 16.58 -22.51
N GLY A 78 -35.01 15.42 -22.37
CA GLY A 78 -34.91 14.41 -23.42
C GLY A 78 -33.53 13.77 -23.49
N VAL A 79 -33.40 12.72 -24.32
CA VAL A 79 -32.15 12.00 -24.50
C VAL A 79 -31.19 12.80 -25.38
N ARG A 80 -29.95 13.01 -24.91
CA ARG A 80 -28.85 13.60 -25.65
C ARG A 80 -27.85 12.47 -25.98
N ASN A 81 -27.62 12.22 -27.27
CA ASN A 81 -26.69 11.18 -27.75
C ASN A 81 -25.73 11.72 -28.83
N SER A 82 -25.74 13.02 -29.04
CA SER A 82 -24.81 13.78 -29.89
C SER A 82 -24.58 15.17 -29.31
N GLY A 83 -23.58 15.89 -29.81
CA GLY A 83 -23.28 17.26 -29.39
C GLY A 83 -22.39 17.33 -28.14
N MET A 84 -22.34 18.51 -27.53
CA MET A 84 -21.58 18.82 -26.33
C MET A 84 -22.52 19.05 -25.15
N PHE A 85 -22.38 18.25 -24.10
CA PHE A 85 -23.09 18.41 -22.83
C PHE A 85 -22.11 18.83 -21.73
N ILE A 86 -22.45 19.91 -21.03
CA ILE A 86 -21.66 20.41 -19.90
C ILE A 86 -22.58 20.46 -18.67
N TYR A 87 -22.10 19.93 -17.57
CA TYR A 87 -22.75 19.96 -16.27
C TYR A 87 -21.79 20.48 -15.22
N THR A 88 -22.27 21.33 -14.33
CA THR A 88 -21.56 21.76 -13.11
C THR A 88 -22.51 21.83 -11.93
N ALA A 89 -22.02 21.58 -10.75
CA ALA A 89 -22.70 21.83 -9.48
C ALA A 89 -21.70 22.11 -8.37
N LYS A 90 -22.05 22.98 -7.44
CA LYS A 90 -21.37 23.07 -6.16
C LYS A 90 -21.89 21.97 -5.24
N MET A 91 -20.97 21.22 -4.62
CA MET A 91 -21.29 20.14 -3.69
C MET A 91 -20.51 20.31 -2.39
N TYR A 92 -21.16 20.06 -1.26
CA TYR A 92 -20.54 20.13 0.06
C TYR A 92 -20.77 18.79 0.79
N PHE A 93 -19.71 18.21 1.28
CA PHE A 93 -19.73 16.96 2.03
C PHE A 93 -19.16 17.23 3.43
N PRO A 94 -19.95 17.08 4.52
CA PRO A 94 -19.40 17.14 5.87
C PRO A 94 -18.32 16.08 6.10
N ALA A 95 -17.38 16.32 7.01
CA ALA A 95 -16.33 15.35 7.33
C ALA A 95 -16.89 13.96 7.68
N GLY A 96 -16.33 12.92 7.08
CA GLY A 96 -16.78 11.55 7.27
C GLY A 96 -18.13 11.23 6.64
N LYS A 97 -18.63 12.07 5.75
CA LYS A 97 -19.84 11.85 4.97
C LYS A 97 -19.53 11.64 3.50
N GLY A 98 -20.39 10.85 2.85
CA GLY A 98 -20.33 10.56 1.42
C GLY A 98 -21.55 11.06 0.67
N GLY A 99 -21.62 10.69 -0.60
CA GLY A 99 -22.75 10.99 -1.49
C GLY A 99 -22.69 10.22 -2.79
N TYR A 100 -23.72 10.36 -3.60
CA TYR A 100 -23.81 9.67 -4.88
C TYR A 100 -24.64 10.47 -5.88
N LEU A 101 -24.17 10.47 -7.11
CA LEU A 101 -24.93 10.90 -8.26
C LEU A 101 -24.71 9.94 -9.45
N ASN A 102 -25.70 9.91 -10.35
CA ASN A 102 -25.52 9.20 -11.62
C ASN A 102 -26.21 9.94 -12.77
N PHE A 103 -25.70 9.75 -13.97
CA PHE A 103 -26.41 10.13 -15.18
C PHE A 103 -27.20 8.94 -15.72
N GLN A 104 -28.43 9.22 -16.13
CA GLN A 104 -29.34 8.28 -16.78
C GLN A 104 -29.30 8.49 -18.29
N GLY A 105 -29.26 7.40 -19.06
CA GLY A 105 -29.26 7.41 -20.52
C GLY A 105 -30.69 7.48 -21.13
N THR A 106 -31.72 7.50 -20.29
CA THR A 106 -33.14 7.58 -20.70
C THR A 106 -33.89 8.53 -19.77
N SER A 107 -34.95 9.17 -20.27
CA SER A 107 -35.82 10.04 -19.48
C SER A 107 -36.67 9.27 -18.45
N THR A 108 -36.81 7.95 -18.59
CA THR A 108 -37.40 7.10 -17.56
C THR A 108 -36.30 6.58 -16.65
N PRO A 109 -36.23 7.02 -15.36
CA PRO A 109 -35.19 6.60 -14.44
C PRO A 109 -35.15 5.07 -14.26
N GLY A 110 -33.94 4.54 -14.02
CA GLY A 110 -33.72 3.13 -13.69
C GLY A 110 -33.68 2.15 -14.88
N GLN A 111 -33.69 2.65 -16.12
CA GLN A 111 -33.56 1.78 -17.29
C GLN A 111 -32.11 1.67 -17.78
N ILE A 112 -31.38 2.78 -17.85
CA ILE A 112 -30.02 2.83 -18.32
C ILE A 112 -29.21 3.78 -17.42
N TRP A 113 -28.22 3.25 -16.71
CA TRP A 113 -27.19 4.04 -16.04
C TRP A 113 -26.05 4.29 -17.01
N THR A 114 -25.72 5.55 -17.22
CA THR A 114 -24.65 5.94 -18.12
C THR A 114 -23.33 6.11 -17.38
N MET A 115 -23.38 6.71 -16.20
CA MET A 115 -22.21 6.99 -15.37
C MET A 115 -22.62 7.07 -13.90
N ASN A 116 -21.78 6.59 -13.01
CA ASN A 116 -21.96 6.71 -11.56
C ASN A 116 -20.78 7.45 -10.95
N ALA A 117 -21.03 8.34 -10.00
CA ALA A 117 -20.01 9.01 -9.19
C ALA A 117 -20.26 8.73 -7.70
N TYR A 118 -19.27 8.09 -7.06
CA TYR A 118 -19.31 7.69 -5.66
C TYR A 118 -18.36 8.57 -4.86
N PHE A 119 -18.91 9.45 -4.05
CA PHE A 119 -18.17 10.25 -3.07
C PHE A 119 -18.11 9.46 -1.76
N ASN A 120 -16.95 8.92 -1.44
CA ASN A 120 -16.78 8.04 -0.29
C ASN A 120 -16.50 8.83 0.99
N VAL A 121 -16.87 8.27 2.14
CA VAL A 121 -16.75 8.89 3.48
C VAL A 121 -15.31 9.27 3.86
N ASN A 122 -14.32 8.67 3.21
CA ASN A 122 -12.90 8.96 3.42
C ASN A 122 -12.31 10.02 2.46
N GLY A 123 -13.17 10.71 1.69
CA GLY A 123 -12.74 11.70 0.71
C GLY A 123 -12.30 11.13 -0.64
N GLY A 124 -12.49 9.83 -0.88
CA GLY A 124 -12.24 9.21 -2.20
C GLY A 124 -13.40 9.43 -3.16
N LEU A 125 -13.12 9.81 -4.40
CA LEU A 125 -14.07 9.88 -5.51
C LEU A 125 -13.78 8.77 -6.52
N ILE A 126 -14.80 7.97 -6.81
CA ILE A 126 -14.75 6.94 -7.85
C ILE A 126 -15.85 7.24 -8.88
N ILE A 127 -15.47 7.24 -10.15
CA ILE A 127 -16.41 7.38 -11.27
C ILE A 127 -16.31 6.15 -12.14
N ASP A 128 -17.45 5.54 -12.45
CA ASP A 128 -17.55 4.42 -13.38
C ASP A 128 -18.51 4.72 -14.53
N ASP A 129 -18.37 3.97 -15.61
CA ASP A 129 -19.23 4.02 -16.79
C ASP A 129 -20.42 3.02 -16.70
N ALA A 130 -20.87 2.72 -15.50
CA ALA A 130 -21.82 1.68 -15.14
C ALA A 130 -21.32 0.23 -15.36
N GLN A 131 -20.07 0.03 -15.76
CA GLN A 131 -19.43 -1.28 -15.91
C GLN A 131 -18.05 -1.33 -15.27
N ASN A 132 -17.20 -0.34 -15.54
CA ASN A 132 -15.81 -0.30 -15.10
C ASN A 132 -15.48 1.04 -14.47
N VAL A 133 -14.59 1.03 -13.47
CA VAL A 133 -14.03 2.27 -12.91
C VAL A 133 -13.19 2.97 -13.98
N GLN A 134 -13.47 4.25 -14.20
CA GLN A 134 -12.82 5.10 -15.18
C GLN A 134 -11.93 6.15 -14.52
N VAL A 135 -12.35 6.71 -13.39
CA VAL A 135 -11.58 7.72 -12.64
C VAL A 135 -11.61 7.36 -11.16
N ALA A 136 -10.43 7.41 -10.52
CA ALA A 136 -10.28 7.32 -9.08
C ALA A 136 -9.38 8.46 -8.59
N THR A 137 -9.93 9.32 -7.74
CA THR A 137 -9.24 10.50 -7.20
C THR A 137 -9.75 10.83 -5.81
N THR A 138 -9.40 11.98 -5.27
CA THR A 138 -9.89 12.46 -3.97
C THR A 138 -10.60 13.81 -4.10
N PHE A 139 -11.50 14.09 -3.16
CA PHE A 139 -12.16 15.37 -3.04
C PHE A 139 -12.05 15.93 -1.61
N ALA A 140 -12.15 17.25 -1.48
CA ALA A 140 -12.13 17.91 -0.18
C ALA A 140 -13.49 17.79 0.53
N GLN A 141 -13.47 17.56 1.85
CA GLN A 141 -14.64 17.60 2.72
C GLN A 141 -14.66 18.89 3.55
N ASP A 142 -15.79 19.21 4.18
CA ASP A 142 -16.02 20.45 4.95
C ASP A 142 -15.76 21.74 4.15
N THR A 143 -15.88 21.68 2.85
CA THR A 143 -15.78 22.82 1.95
C THR A 143 -16.65 22.59 0.72
N TRP A 144 -17.07 23.66 0.06
CA TRP A 144 -17.72 23.58 -1.23
C TRP A 144 -16.70 23.27 -2.31
N ILE A 145 -16.98 22.25 -3.12
CA ILE A 145 -16.22 21.89 -4.32
C ILE A 145 -17.13 22.05 -5.54
N GLU A 146 -16.56 22.37 -6.68
CA GLU A 146 -17.28 22.31 -7.95
C GLU A 146 -17.04 20.96 -8.61
N VAL A 147 -18.12 20.25 -8.92
CA VAL A 147 -18.08 18.99 -9.66
C VAL A 147 -18.60 19.26 -11.07
N GLY A 148 -17.77 19.00 -12.07
CA GLY A 148 -18.07 19.26 -13.46
C GLY A 148 -17.92 18.02 -14.34
N PHE A 149 -18.77 17.95 -15.39
CA PHE A 149 -18.65 16.98 -16.47
C PHE A 149 -18.76 17.71 -17.81
N GLU A 150 -17.74 17.55 -18.65
CA GLU A 150 -17.75 18.00 -20.05
C GLU A 150 -17.80 16.78 -20.93
N VAL A 151 -18.91 16.59 -21.66
CA VAL A 151 -19.16 15.37 -22.43
C VAL A 151 -19.34 15.70 -23.90
N ASN A 152 -18.34 15.36 -24.69
CA ASN A 152 -18.45 15.35 -26.15
C ASN A 152 -19.07 14.01 -26.59
N LEU A 153 -20.39 14.02 -26.81
CA LEU A 153 -21.14 12.82 -27.17
C LEU A 153 -20.78 12.30 -28.57
N ASP A 154 -20.36 13.16 -29.49
CA ASP A 154 -19.98 12.76 -30.85
C ASP A 154 -18.64 11.97 -30.84
N ALA A 155 -17.71 12.39 -29.99
CA ALA A 155 -16.42 11.73 -29.82
C ALA A 155 -16.45 10.65 -28.72
N ASN A 156 -17.54 10.51 -27.97
CA ASN A 156 -17.64 9.69 -26.76
C ASN A 156 -16.52 10.03 -25.76
N GLN A 157 -16.24 11.31 -25.55
CA GLN A 157 -15.21 11.76 -24.65
C GLN A 157 -15.83 12.43 -23.42
N TRP A 158 -15.57 11.86 -22.25
CA TRP A 158 -16.09 12.30 -20.95
C TRP A 158 -14.94 12.86 -20.13
N ARG A 159 -14.95 14.15 -19.82
CA ARG A 159 -14.02 14.83 -18.93
C ARG A 159 -14.67 15.07 -17.59
N VAL A 160 -13.95 14.81 -16.53
CA VAL A 160 -14.37 15.02 -15.13
C VAL A 160 -13.55 16.15 -14.55
N LEU A 161 -14.22 17.13 -13.98
CA LEU A 161 -13.57 18.31 -13.39
C LEU A 161 -13.90 18.41 -11.90
N LEU A 162 -12.91 18.78 -11.10
CA LEU A 162 -13.08 19.22 -9.72
C LEU A 162 -12.46 20.61 -9.58
N ASP A 163 -13.24 21.59 -9.13
CA ASP A 163 -12.84 23.00 -9.02
C ASP A 163 -12.23 23.57 -10.32
N GLY A 164 -12.73 23.09 -11.46
CA GLY A 164 -12.29 23.50 -12.81
C GLY A 164 -11.02 22.78 -13.28
N GLU A 165 -10.34 21.97 -12.45
CA GLU A 165 -9.22 21.12 -12.88
C GLU A 165 -9.73 19.79 -13.43
N CYS A 166 -9.21 19.33 -14.57
CA CYS A 166 -9.52 18.00 -15.08
C CYS A 166 -8.83 16.94 -14.21
N VAL A 167 -9.63 16.00 -13.69
CA VAL A 167 -9.15 14.89 -12.85
C VAL A 167 -9.28 13.55 -13.55
N GLY A 168 -9.82 13.51 -14.75
CA GLY A 168 -9.88 12.32 -15.58
C GLY A 168 -10.64 12.52 -16.88
N ILE A 169 -10.27 11.69 -17.85
CA ILE A 169 -10.94 11.63 -19.16
C ILE A 169 -11.12 10.16 -19.55
N PHE A 170 -12.26 9.82 -20.10
CA PHE A 170 -12.55 8.45 -20.52
C PHE A 170 -13.53 8.39 -21.69
N MET A 171 -13.56 7.24 -22.35
CA MET A 171 -14.63 6.87 -23.30
C MET A 171 -15.61 5.95 -22.58
N ASN A 172 -16.91 6.30 -22.60
CA ASN A 172 -17.93 5.48 -21.97
C ASN A 172 -18.13 4.16 -22.73
N GLY A 173 -17.84 3.06 -22.08
CA GLY A 173 -17.93 1.71 -22.65
C GLY A 173 -19.34 1.10 -22.57
N SER A 174 -20.24 1.72 -21.79
CA SER A 174 -21.61 1.26 -21.58
C SER A 174 -22.59 1.94 -22.53
N THR A 175 -22.91 3.19 -22.26
CA THR A 175 -23.89 3.97 -23.03
C THR A 175 -23.46 5.42 -23.12
N ASN A 176 -23.26 5.90 -24.34
CA ASN A 176 -22.93 7.30 -24.60
C ASN A 176 -24.18 8.12 -24.86
N ALA A 177 -25.02 8.29 -23.82
CA ALA A 177 -26.24 9.08 -23.86
C ALA A 177 -26.55 9.65 -22.48
N ILE A 178 -27.13 10.86 -22.44
CA ILE A 178 -27.48 11.57 -21.21
C ILE A 178 -28.93 12.06 -21.34
N ALA A 179 -29.76 11.79 -20.32
CA ALA A 179 -31.17 12.24 -20.31
C ALA A 179 -31.59 12.85 -18.97
N ALA A 180 -31.01 12.41 -17.86
CA ALA A 180 -31.33 12.92 -16.54
C ALA A 180 -30.14 12.74 -15.57
N LEU A 181 -30.14 13.54 -14.50
CA LEU A 181 -29.28 13.34 -13.31
C LEU A 181 -30.13 12.73 -12.19
N ASN A 182 -29.61 11.74 -11.52
CA ASN A 182 -30.21 11.21 -10.30
C ASN A 182 -29.27 11.45 -9.10
N LEU A 183 -29.85 11.87 -8.00
CA LEU A 183 -29.19 12.19 -6.74
C LEU A 183 -29.88 11.43 -5.61
N TYR A 184 -29.14 10.58 -4.87
CA TYR A 184 -29.69 9.97 -3.67
C TYR A 184 -28.58 9.57 -2.68
N PRO A 185 -28.86 9.56 -1.37
CA PRO A 185 -27.98 9.01 -0.36
C PRO A 185 -28.10 7.48 -0.33
N ARG A 186 -26.97 6.76 -0.52
CA ARG A 186 -26.94 5.29 -0.60
C ARG A 186 -27.21 4.60 0.74
N ASP A 187 -26.76 5.24 1.84
CA ASP A 187 -26.93 4.74 3.20
C ASP A 187 -26.89 5.88 4.24
N ASN A 188 -26.89 5.54 5.54
CA ASN A 188 -26.89 6.53 6.64
C ASN A 188 -25.58 7.33 6.77
N ASN A 189 -24.52 6.94 6.05
CA ASN A 189 -23.26 7.66 6.06
C ASN A 189 -23.21 8.74 4.97
N ASP A 190 -24.14 8.70 4.02
CA ASP A 190 -24.25 9.74 3.01
C ASP A 190 -25.03 10.94 3.53
N GLN A 191 -24.42 12.11 3.41
CA GLN A 191 -25.02 13.43 3.62
C GLN A 191 -24.24 14.43 2.80
N PHE A 192 -24.93 15.14 1.91
CA PHE A 192 -24.32 16.17 1.09
C PHE A 192 -25.32 17.26 0.74
N TYR A 193 -24.78 18.42 0.43
CA TYR A 193 -25.54 19.57 -0.06
C TYR A 193 -25.12 19.84 -1.49
N ILE A 194 -26.07 20.27 -2.31
CA ILE A 194 -25.84 20.68 -3.69
C ILE A 194 -26.41 22.07 -3.91
N ASP A 195 -25.68 22.90 -4.66
CA ASP A 195 -26.03 24.27 -4.94
C ASP A 195 -25.49 24.69 -6.31
N ASP A 196 -25.95 25.82 -6.84
CA ASP A 196 -25.47 26.39 -8.11
C ASP A 196 -25.39 25.35 -9.25
N ILE A 197 -26.42 24.49 -9.35
CA ILE A 197 -26.45 23.44 -10.36
C ILE A 197 -26.72 24.05 -11.73
N SER A 198 -25.95 23.66 -12.74
CA SER A 198 -26.19 24.08 -14.10
C SER A 198 -25.89 22.97 -15.10
N TYR A 199 -26.61 22.99 -16.23
CA TYR A 199 -26.21 22.28 -17.43
C TYR A 199 -26.45 23.08 -18.68
N SER A 200 -25.67 22.78 -19.72
CA SER A 200 -25.92 23.24 -21.08
C SER A 200 -25.72 22.10 -22.08
N TRP A 201 -26.46 22.15 -23.16
CA TRP A 201 -26.29 21.22 -24.28
C TRP A 201 -26.29 22.00 -25.60
N ASP A 202 -25.30 21.70 -26.45
CA ASP A 202 -25.16 22.20 -27.81
C ASP A 202 -25.20 21.00 -28.76
N GLU A 203 -26.02 21.07 -29.78
CA GLU A 203 -26.17 19.99 -30.78
C GLU A 203 -24.90 19.75 -31.58
N GLU A 204 -24.02 20.77 -31.70
CA GLU A 204 -22.73 20.68 -32.38
C GLU A 204 -21.58 20.59 -31.36
N ALA A 205 -20.90 19.43 -31.28
CA ALA A 205 -19.69 19.29 -30.48
C ALA A 205 -18.44 19.75 -31.25
N PRO A 206 -17.41 20.27 -30.56
CA PRO A 206 -16.11 20.50 -31.15
C PRO A 206 -15.52 19.21 -31.72
N ILE A 207 -14.91 19.28 -32.90
CA ILE A 207 -14.16 18.14 -33.44
C ILE A 207 -12.95 17.90 -32.55
N VAL A 208 -12.85 16.70 -31.97
CA VAL A 208 -11.65 16.30 -31.23
C VAL A 208 -10.57 15.89 -32.22
N THR A 209 -9.50 16.66 -32.27
CA THR A 209 -8.30 16.31 -33.04
C THR A 209 -7.28 15.71 -32.09
N PRO A 210 -6.50 14.69 -32.53
CA PRO A 210 -5.39 14.20 -31.72
C PRO A 210 -4.45 15.35 -31.35
N SER A 211 -4.08 15.46 -30.09
CA SER A 211 -3.11 16.43 -29.60
C SER A 211 -1.78 16.24 -30.31
N ALA A 212 -1.12 17.33 -30.64
CA ALA A 212 0.25 17.26 -31.19
C ALA A 212 1.26 17.02 -30.07
N ASN A 213 1.15 17.76 -28.98
CA ASN A 213 1.93 17.60 -27.74
C ASN A 213 0.99 17.16 -26.61
N ASP A 214 1.16 15.96 -26.12
CA ASP A 214 0.34 15.38 -25.03
C ASP A 214 1.21 14.39 -24.25
N ALA A 215 1.63 14.78 -23.05
CA ALA A 215 2.52 14.03 -22.18
C ALA A 215 1.80 13.68 -20.88
N ALA A 216 1.35 12.47 -20.74
CA ALA A 216 0.78 11.98 -19.48
C ALA A 216 1.87 11.62 -18.48
N ILE A 217 1.60 11.84 -17.21
CA ILE A 217 2.48 11.53 -16.09
C ILE A 217 1.78 10.67 -15.05
N SER A 218 2.50 9.69 -14.52
CA SER A 218 2.10 8.93 -13.33
C SER A 218 3.27 8.88 -12.35
N LEU A 219 2.97 8.69 -11.06
CA LEU A 219 3.96 8.52 -10.00
C LEU A 219 3.84 7.13 -9.40
N ASP A 220 4.98 6.55 -9.01
CA ASP A 220 5.04 5.27 -8.33
C ASP A 220 4.63 5.45 -6.87
N ALA A 221 3.55 4.77 -6.45
CA ALA A 221 3.02 4.86 -5.08
C ALA A 221 3.48 3.70 -4.18
N ASP A 222 3.96 2.61 -4.76
CA ASP A 222 4.22 1.35 -4.06
C ASP A 222 5.30 1.45 -2.98
N ASP A 223 6.28 2.33 -3.15
CA ASP A 223 7.37 2.55 -2.20
C ASP A 223 7.26 3.88 -1.45
N ALA A 224 6.10 4.54 -1.49
CA ALA A 224 5.89 5.85 -0.88
C ALA A 224 5.71 5.82 0.66
N ILE A 225 5.83 4.66 1.31
CA ILE A 225 5.68 4.51 2.76
C ILE A 225 6.94 3.87 3.33
N SER A 226 7.51 4.44 4.40
CA SER A 226 8.63 3.85 5.14
C SER A 226 8.80 4.50 6.52
N PHE A 227 9.86 4.15 7.24
CA PHE A 227 10.18 4.76 8.54
C PHE A 227 10.51 6.25 8.40
N ALA A 228 10.10 7.05 9.37
CA ALA A 228 10.47 8.45 9.46
C ALA A 228 12.01 8.59 9.46
N GLY A 229 12.51 9.57 8.71
CA GLY A 229 13.95 9.75 8.44
C GLY A 229 14.47 9.02 7.22
N ALA A 230 13.73 8.09 6.63
CA ALA A 230 14.11 7.49 5.34
C ALA A 230 14.08 8.54 4.21
N VAL A 231 14.97 8.39 3.25
CA VAL A 231 15.05 9.24 2.05
C VAL A 231 14.64 8.40 0.86
N LEU A 232 13.51 8.73 0.25
CA LEU A 232 12.92 8.00 -0.87
C LEU A 232 13.01 8.80 -2.17
N PRO A 233 13.33 8.18 -3.30
CA PRO A 233 13.27 8.83 -4.59
C PRO A 233 11.81 9.12 -5.00
N ILE A 234 11.62 10.11 -5.86
CA ILE A 234 10.35 10.34 -6.55
C ILE A 234 10.51 9.80 -7.96
N THR A 235 9.82 8.72 -8.26
CA THR A 235 9.85 8.06 -9.56
C THR A 235 8.46 8.00 -10.18
N GLY A 236 8.41 7.81 -11.48
CA GLY A 236 7.17 7.72 -12.20
C GLY A 236 7.38 7.43 -13.67
N THR A 237 6.30 7.41 -14.43
CA THR A 237 6.29 7.11 -15.86
C THR A 237 5.73 8.29 -16.64
N LEU A 238 6.46 8.69 -17.68
CA LEU A 238 6.06 9.65 -18.71
C LEU A 238 5.56 8.88 -19.92
N THR A 239 4.36 9.17 -20.39
CA THR A 239 3.76 8.52 -21.58
C THR A 239 3.44 9.56 -22.65
N ASN A 240 3.78 9.27 -23.90
CA ASN A 240 3.42 10.11 -25.03
C ASN A 240 2.08 9.68 -25.63
N PHE A 241 1.06 10.50 -25.47
CA PHE A 241 -0.26 10.37 -26.13
C PHE A 241 -0.41 11.31 -27.34
N GLY A 242 0.55 12.23 -27.53
CA GLY A 242 0.59 13.15 -28.67
C GLY A 242 1.05 12.48 -29.96
N THR A 243 0.95 13.24 -31.07
CA THR A 243 1.42 12.81 -32.39
C THR A 243 2.87 13.22 -32.66
N ASN A 244 3.41 14.17 -31.91
CA ASN A 244 4.80 14.58 -31.97
C ASN A 244 5.69 13.69 -31.12
N THR A 245 6.95 13.46 -31.55
CA THR A 245 7.96 12.87 -30.67
C THR A 245 8.27 13.82 -29.52
N ILE A 246 8.21 13.32 -28.29
CA ILE A 246 8.61 14.08 -27.11
C ILE A 246 10.12 14.00 -26.96
N ASN A 247 10.80 15.14 -27.09
CA ASN A 247 12.24 15.27 -26.89
C ASN A 247 12.59 15.92 -25.57
N GLU A 248 11.67 16.73 -25.05
CA GLU A 248 11.85 17.49 -23.81
C GLU A 248 10.50 17.70 -23.12
N VAL A 249 10.49 17.54 -21.79
CA VAL A 249 9.34 17.86 -20.92
C VAL A 249 9.84 18.69 -19.75
N GLU A 250 9.21 19.82 -19.49
CA GLU A 250 9.41 20.59 -18.27
C GLU A 250 8.37 20.17 -17.23
N LEU A 251 8.84 19.77 -16.07
CA LEU A 251 8.02 19.37 -14.92
C LEU A 251 8.10 20.45 -13.84
N SER A 252 6.95 20.79 -13.25
CA SER A 252 6.88 21.49 -11.96
C SER A 252 6.41 20.50 -10.90
N TYR A 253 7.05 20.47 -9.74
CA TYR A 253 6.63 19.58 -8.68
C TYR A 253 6.77 20.21 -7.29
N THR A 254 5.90 19.76 -6.38
CA THR A 254 5.93 20.15 -4.98
C THR A 254 6.27 18.96 -4.09
N ILE A 255 7.08 19.20 -3.06
CA ILE A 255 7.33 18.27 -1.95
C ILE A 255 6.84 19.00 -0.69
N GLY A 256 5.66 18.62 -0.19
CA GLY A 256 4.98 19.41 0.81
C GLY A 256 4.66 20.83 0.30
N ALA A 257 5.28 21.85 0.90
CA ALA A 257 5.13 23.25 0.49
C ALA A 257 6.22 23.74 -0.49
N ASP A 258 7.29 22.98 -0.69
CA ASP A 258 8.43 23.39 -1.51
C ASP A 258 8.16 23.15 -2.99
N VAL A 259 8.30 24.18 -3.82
CA VAL A 259 8.09 24.12 -5.28
C VAL A 259 9.43 24.01 -6.00
N ASN A 260 9.52 23.06 -6.92
CA ASN A 260 10.69 22.76 -7.70
C ASN A 260 10.34 22.63 -9.19
N THR A 261 11.33 22.69 -10.06
CA THR A 261 11.19 22.42 -11.50
C THR A 261 12.32 21.53 -11.97
N GLN A 262 12.04 20.70 -12.95
CA GLN A 262 13.05 19.86 -13.62
C GLN A 262 12.71 19.70 -15.09
N THR A 263 13.73 19.75 -15.95
CA THR A 263 13.57 19.48 -17.38
C THR A 263 14.15 18.10 -17.70
N LEU A 264 13.31 17.22 -18.21
CA LEU A 264 13.72 15.96 -18.81
C LEU A 264 14.00 16.21 -20.30
N SER A 265 15.22 15.98 -20.77
CA SER A 265 15.62 16.30 -22.14
C SER A 265 16.36 15.15 -22.82
N GLY A 266 16.37 15.14 -24.15
CA GLY A 266 17.00 14.09 -24.96
C GLY A 266 16.22 12.76 -24.93
N LEU A 267 14.90 12.82 -24.81
CA LEU A 267 14.04 11.65 -24.56
C LEU A 267 13.82 10.78 -25.81
N ASP A 268 13.60 11.38 -27.01
CA ASP A 268 13.26 10.69 -28.27
C ASP A 268 12.08 9.72 -28.16
N LEU A 269 11.04 10.11 -27.38
CA LEU A 269 9.86 9.30 -27.10
C LEU A 269 8.80 9.52 -28.18
N LEU A 270 8.80 8.66 -29.22
CA LEU A 270 7.83 8.76 -30.32
C LEU A 270 6.44 8.24 -29.89
N THR A 271 6.41 7.10 -29.21
CA THR A 271 5.19 6.47 -28.67
C THR A 271 5.56 5.66 -27.43
N GLY A 272 4.56 5.35 -26.58
CA GLY A 272 4.73 4.53 -25.38
C GLY A 272 5.21 5.35 -24.18
N SER A 273 5.92 4.70 -23.29
CA SER A 273 6.26 5.25 -21.98
C SER A 273 7.75 5.16 -21.66
N LEU A 274 8.20 6.05 -20.78
CA LEU A 274 9.56 6.11 -20.25
C LEU A 274 9.52 6.37 -18.75
N ASP A 275 10.26 5.59 -17.98
CA ASP A 275 10.41 5.83 -16.54
C ASP A 275 11.33 7.02 -16.29
N PHE A 276 10.99 7.82 -15.29
CA PHE A 276 11.80 8.96 -14.87
C PHE A 276 11.99 8.98 -13.36
N ALA A 277 13.02 9.70 -12.91
CA ALA A 277 13.23 10.04 -11.52
C ALA A 277 13.46 11.56 -11.41
N LEU A 278 12.92 12.15 -10.34
CA LEU A 278 13.19 13.55 -10.02
C LEU A 278 14.53 13.71 -9.30
N ASP A 279 15.16 14.88 -9.48
CA ASP A 279 16.46 15.20 -8.86
C ASP A 279 16.38 15.27 -7.34
N ASN A 280 15.22 15.68 -6.79
CA ASN A 280 14.99 15.77 -5.37
C ASN A 280 14.32 14.50 -4.83
N ASN A 281 14.74 14.09 -3.63
CA ASN A 281 14.15 13.00 -2.88
C ASN A 281 13.23 13.54 -1.77
N VAL A 282 12.32 12.69 -1.29
CA VAL A 282 11.49 12.97 -0.11
C VAL A 282 12.20 12.42 1.13
N THR A 283 12.46 13.27 2.13
CA THR A 283 12.82 12.81 3.47
C THR A 283 11.54 12.65 4.27
N LEU A 284 11.22 11.41 4.65
CA LEU A 284 9.99 11.10 5.36
C LEU A 284 9.97 11.70 6.76
N ILE A 285 8.85 12.26 7.12
CA ILE A 285 8.51 12.68 8.49
C ILE A 285 7.31 11.86 8.98
N ASP A 286 7.04 11.88 10.28
CA ASP A 286 5.80 11.26 10.78
C ASP A 286 4.58 11.93 10.13
N GLY A 287 3.72 11.13 9.52
CA GLY A 287 2.57 11.57 8.74
C GLY A 287 2.85 11.68 7.24
N ASN A 288 2.01 12.41 6.54
CA ASN A 288 2.00 12.49 5.08
C ASN A 288 2.75 13.72 4.57
N THR A 289 3.60 13.51 3.58
CA THR A 289 4.22 14.55 2.76
C THR A 289 3.66 14.43 1.35
N PRO A 290 2.74 15.31 0.92
CA PRO A 290 2.19 15.26 -0.43
C PRO A 290 3.25 15.64 -1.45
N VAL A 291 3.35 14.86 -2.50
CA VAL A 291 4.13 15.16 -3.72
C VAL A 291 3.15 15.30 -4.87
N VAL A 292 3.20 16.42 -5.57
CA VAL A 292 2.38 16.66 -6.76
C VAL A 292 3.35 17.04 -7.88
N VAL A 293 3.24 16.38 -9.01
CA VAL A 293 4.02 16.66 -10.23
C VAL A 293 3.07 17.08 -11.34
N ARG A 294 3.45 18.09 -12.11
CA ARG A 294 2.71 18.58 -13.28
C ARG A 294 3.63 18.72 -14.48
N VAL A 295 3.15 18.39 -15.65
CA VAL A 295 3.74 18.79 -16.94
C VAL A 295 3.49 20.27 -17.12
N VAL A 296 4.54 21.06 -17.39
CA VAL A 296 4.47 22.50 -17.66
C VAL A 296 4.54 22.78 -19.13
N SER A 297 5.42 22.06 -19.84
CA SER A 297 5.57 22.19 -21.29
C SER A 297 6.11 20.90 -21.91
N VAL A 298 5.75 20.68 -23.16
CA VAL A 298 6.23 19.57 -24.01
C VAL A 298 6.89 20.16 -25.23
N ASN A 299 8.18 19.84 -25.47
CA ASN A 299 8.99 20.39 -26.56
C ASN A 299 9.00 21.94 -26.59
N GLY A 300 8.92 22.58 -25.42
CA GLY A 300 8.83 24.03 -25.27
C GLY A 300 7.48 24.65 -25.67
N GLY A 301 6.48 23.84 -25.97
CA GLY A 301 5.08 24.23 -26.23
C GLY A 301 4.15 23.84 -25.07
N VAL A 302 2.88 24.22 -25.19
CA VAL A 302 1.84 23.85 -24.24
C VAL A 302 1.52 22.35 -24.39
N ASP A 303 1.29 21.64 -23.29
CA ASP A 303 0.58 20.37 -23.31
C ASP A 303 -0.89 20.62 -23.70
N GLU A 304 -1.37 19.89 -24.70
CA GLU A 304 -2.72 20.13 -25.26
C GLU A 304 -3.81 19.33 -24.52
N ASN A 305 -3.42 18.52 -23.50
CA ASN A 305 -4.35 17.71 -22.71
C ASN A 305 -4.05 17.83 -21.22
N ASP A 306 -4.72 18.75 -20.56
CA ASP A 306 -4.59 19.02 -19.13
C ASP A 306 -5.14 17.94 -18.19
N CYS A 307 -5.76 16.88 -18.73
CA CYS A 307 -6.38 15.82 -17.94
C CYS A 307 -5.40 14.72 -17.48
N ASN A 308 -4.20 14.66 -18.04
CA ASN A 308 -3.22 13.62 -17.77
C ASN A 308 -1.83 14.17 -17.40
N ASP A 309 -1.72 15.50 -17.31
CA ASP A 309 -0.47 16.22 -17.03
C ASP A 309 -0.16 16.38 -15.54
N LYS A 310 -0.97 15.79 -14.65
CA LYS A 310 -0.84 15.89 -13.20
C LYS A 310 -0.89 14.53 -12.52
N ALA A 311 0.07 14.27 -11.64
CA ALA A 311 0.07 13.12 -10.75
C ALA A 311 0.37 13.55 -9.31
N ALA A 312 -0.20 12.84 -8.34
CA ALA A 312 0.00 13.12 -6.93
C ALA A 312 0.13 11.82 -6.13
N VAL A 313 1.09 11.79 -5.20
CA VAL A 313 1.32 10.69 -4.26
C VAL A 313 1.61 11.26 -2.88
N ASN A 314 1.06 10.64 -1.83
CA ASN A 314 1.42 10.94 -0.45
C ASN A 314 2.57 10.03 -0.01
N TYR A 315 3.71 10.60 0.28
CA TYR A 315 4.83 9.93 0.93
C TYR A 315 4.59 9.91 2.43
N THR A 316 4.48 8.72 3.01
CA THR A 316 4.08 8.55 4.42
C THR A 316 5.24 8.04 5.25
N GLY A 317 5.64 8.80 6.24
CA GLY A 317 6.59 8.37 7.26
C GLY A 317 5.87 7.96 8.55
N PHE A 318 6.45 7.00 9.26
CA PHE A 318 6.02 6.66 10.61
C PHE A 318 7.20 6.23 11.47
N THR A 319 7.10 6.48 12.77
CA THR A 319 8.11 6.06 13.75
C THR A 319 7.65 4.77 14.42
N PRO A 320 8.32 3.62 14.20
CA PRO A 320 8.00 2.38 14.90
C PRO A 320 8.47 2.47 16.36
N HIS A 321 7.80 1.75 17.26
CA HIS A 321 8.38 1.50 18.58
C HIS A 321 9.68 0.68 18.43
N PRO A 322 10.79 1.07 19.07
CA PRO A 322 12.09 0.44 18.83
C PRO A 322 12.11 -1.06 19.13
N ASP A 323 11.35 -1.49 20.14
CA ASP A 323 11.34 -2.86 20.63
C ASP A 323 10.20 -3.72 20.06
N LYS A 324 9.33 -3.16 19.21
CA LYS A 324 8.20 -3.91 18.63
C LYS A 324 8.57 -4.51 17.29
N ASN A 325 8.25 -5.80 17.14
CA ASN A 325 8.18 -6.51 15.87
C ASN A 325 6.77 -7.11 15.71
N VAL A 326 6.27 -7.21 14.48
CA VAL A 326 4.96 -7.80 14.20
C VAL A 326 5.10 -9.29 13.89
N PHE A 327 4.12 -10.10 14.35
CA PHE A 327 4.07 -11.54 14.14
C PHE A 327 2.96 -11.89 13.15
N VAL A 328 3.33 -12.46 12.01
CA VAL A 328 2.44 -12.62 10.86
C VAL A 328 2.44 -14.06 10.38
N GLU A 329 1.28 -14.72 10.46
CA GLU A 329 1.08 -16.09 10.00
C GLU A 329 0.13 -16.09 8.79
N GLU A 330 0.63 -16.48 7.63
CA GLU A 330 -0.17 -16.64 6.42
C GLU A 330 -0.62 -18.08 6.26
N GLY A 331 -1.92 -18.33 6.21
CA GLY A 331 -2.45 -19.59 5.74
C GLY A 331 -2.36 -19.66 4.20
N THR A 332 -1.61 -20.63 3.69
CA THR A 332 -1.30 -20.78 2.26
C THR A 332 -1.34 -22.23 1.80
N GLY A 333 -1.03 -22.49 0.54
CA GLY A 333 -0.90 -23.85 0.00
C GLY A 333 -0.66 -23.89 -1.50
N THR A 334 0.09 -24.89 -1.97
CA THR A 334 0.44 -25.05 -3.38
C THR A 334 -0.77 -25.30 -4.28
N TRP A 335 -1.84 -25.87 -3.76
CA TRP A 335 -3.12 -26.13 -4.44
C TRP A 335 -4.00 -24.88 -4.60
N CYS A 336 -3.74 -23.83 -3.81
CA CYS A 336 -4.56 -22.64 -3.72
C CYS A 336 -4.24 -21.68 -4.88
N VAL A 337 -5.19 -21.48 -5.77
CA VAL A 337 -4.98 -20.64 -6.98
C VAL A 337 -4.75 -19.16 -6.68
N TRP A 338 -5.24 -18.66 -5.53
CA TRP A 338 -5.11 -17.25 -5.11
C TRP A 338 -3.92 -17.01 -4.18
N CYS A 339 -3.23 -18.06 -3.71
CA CYS A 339 -2.12 -17.95 -2.77
C CYS A 339 -0.83 -17.30 -3.32
N PRO A 340 -0.59 -17.22 -4.63
CA PRO A 340 0.46 -16.34 -5.15
C PRO A 340 0.40 -14.91 -4.61
N ARG A 341 -0.80 -14.39 -4.31
CA ARG A 341 -0.96 -13.06 -3.70
C ARG A 341 -0.37 -12.99 -2.30
N GLY A 342 -0.57 -14.01 -1.48
CA GLY A 342 0.04 -14.07 -0.15
C GLY A 342 1.55 -14.06 -0.22
N ASP A 343 2.15 -14.92 -1.06
CA ASP A 343 3.59 -14.98 -1.29
C ASP A 343 4.16 -13.62 -1.68
N VAL A 344 3.54 -12.91 -2.65
CA VAL A 344 4.01 -11.60 -3.11
C VAL A 344 3.99 -10.56 -1.97
N PHE A 345 2.87 -10.45 -1.23
CA PHE A 345 2.76 -9.47 -0.15
C PHE A 345 3.66 -9.81 1.04
N MET A 346 3.78 -11.08 1.44
CA MET A 346 4.68 -11.50 2.52
C MET A 346 6.14 -11.19 2.18
N ASN A 347 6.60 -11.57 0.99
CA ASN A 347 7.97 -11.27 0.53
C ASN A 347 8.24 -9.77 0.45
N ARG A 348 7.27 -8.97 -0.05
CA ARG A 348 7.39 -7.51 -0.11
C ARG A 348 7.55 -6.91 1.29
N MET A 349 6.72 -7.32 2.25
CA MET A 349 6.79 -6.81 3.63
C MET A 349 8.07 -7.25 4.34
N ALA A 350 8.50 -8.49 4.17
CA ALA A 350 9.76 -8.98 4.72
C ALA A 350 10.97 -8.18 4.20
N ASN A 351 11.00 -7.84 2.92
CA ASN A 351 12.05 -7.01 2.34
C ASN A 351 12.00 -5.56 2.84
N LYS A 352 10.80 -4.99 2.98
CA LYS A 352 10.60 -3.58 3.34
C LYS A 352 10.84 -3.33 4.84
N TYR A 353 10.37 -4.22 5.70
CA TYR A 353 10.41 -4.07 7.15
C TYR A 353 11.41 -4.98 7.86
N GLN A 354 12.17 -5.78 7.11
CA GLN A 354 13.28 -6.65 7.52
C GLN A 354 13.18 -7.16 8.98
N ASP A 355 14.02 -6.64 9.89
CA ASP A 355 14.10 -7.08 11.29
C ASP A 355 12.84 -6.78 12.12
N LYS A 356 11.85 -6.09 11.58
CA LYS A 356 10.59 -5.75 12.24
C LYS A 356 9.43 -6.67 11.87
N PHE A 357 9.64 -7.59 10.91
CA PHE A 357 8.62 -8.46 10.37
C PHE A 357 8.95 -9.93 10.62
N VAL A 358 8.14 -10.62 11.43
CA VAL A 358 8.24 -12.06 11.67
C VAL A 358 7.19 -12.76 10.82
N GLY A 359 7.56 -13.16 9.61
CA GLY A 359 6.67 -13.80 8.64
C GLY A 359 6.73 -15.32 8.66
N ILE A 360 5.57 -15.97 8.62
CA ILE A 360 5.43 -17.41 8.60
C ILE A 360 4.38 -17.82 7.56
N ALA A 361 4.78 -18.60 6.55
CA ALA A 361 3.89 -19.19 5.56
C ALA A 361 3.50 -20.61 6.03
N VAL A 362 2.27 -20.76 6.48
CA VAL A 362 1.72 -22.03 7.00
C VAL A 362 0.97 -22.73 5.88
N HIS A 363 1.60 -23.72 5.30
CA HIS A 363 1.05 -24.53 4.22
C HIS A 363 -0.04 -25.49 4.70
N ASN A 364 -1.08 -25.67 3.87
CA ASN A 364 -2.23 -26.54 4.08
C ASN A 364 -2.40 -27.50 2.89
N GLY A 365 -3.04 -28.63 3.16
CA GLY A 365 -3.49 -29.57 2.13
C GLY A 365 -2.74 -30.89 2.11
N ASN A 366 -3.43 -31.96 1.69
CA ASN A 366 -2.91 -33.33 1.80
C ASN A 366 -1.72 -33.66 0.86
N ASN A 367 -1.55 -32.88 -0.21
CA ASN A 367 -0.49 -33.11 -1.22
C ASN A 367 0.60 -32.03 -1.18
N ASP A 368 0.46 -31.05 -0.31
CA ASP A 368 1.46 -30.00 -0.12
C ASP A 368 2.60 -30.53 0.75
N PRO A 369 3.85 -30.60 0.26
CA PRO A 369 4.96 -31.22 1.00
C PRO A 369 5.51 -30.34 2.12
N MET A 370 5.00 -29.11 2.27
CA MET A 370 5.47 -28.13 3.25
C MET A 370 4.52 -27.98 4.46
N VAL A 371 3.53 -28.85 4.59
CA VAL A 371 2.57 -28.81 5.71
C VAL A 371 3.22 -29.15 7.04
N VAL A 372 3.05 -28.30 8.02
CA VAL A 372 3.30 -28.55 9.45
C VAL A 372 1.95 -28.71 10.13
N ALA A 373 1.57 -29.96 10.43
CA ALA A 373 0.21 -30.30 10.86
C ALA A 373 -0.23 -29.56 12.14
N GLU A 374 0.70 -29.38 13.10
CA GLU A 374 0.45 -28.69 14.36
C GLU A 374 0.17 -27.19 14.14
N TRP A 375 0.85 -26.58 13.16
CA TRP A 375 0.66 -25.16 12.82
C TRP A 375 -0.61 -24.95 11.98
N ASP A 376 -0.77 -25.74 10.93
CA ASP A 376 -1.98 -25.73 10.09
C ASP A 376 -3.25 -26.01 10.90
N GLY A 377 -3.16 -26.94 11.86
CA GLY A 377 -4.24 -27.26 12.80
C GLY A 377 -4.66 -26.10 13.72
N GLY A 378 -3.83 -25.07 13.85
CA GLY A 378 -4.14 -23.83 14.57
C GLY A 378 -4.64 -22.71 13.67
N VAL A 379 -4.05 -22.56 12.47
CA VAL A 379 -4.39 -21.51 11.51
C VAL A 379 -5.80 -21.70 10.94
N GLY A 380 -6.12 -22.90 10.44
CA GLY A 380 -7.42 -23.17 9.83
C GLY A 380 -8.63 -22.86 10.72
N PRO A 381 -8.65 -23.28 12.01
CA PRO A 381 -9.73 -22.96 12.95
C PRO A 381 -9.66 -21.56 13.58
N PHE A 382 -8.64 -20.76 13.26
CA PHE A 382 -8.47 -19.45 13.90
C PHE A 382 -9.70 -18.56 13.68
N PRO A 383 -10.21 -17.87 14.71
CA PRO A 383 -11.40 -17.02 14.61
C PRO A 383 -11.28 -15.98 13.49
N GLY A 384 -12.23 -15.98 12.56
CA GLY A 384 -12.22 -15.09 11.39
C GLY A 384 -11.46 -15.63 10.17
N PHE A 385 -10.76 -16.77 10.27
CA PHE A 385 -10.13 -17.39 9.10
C PHE A 385 -11.20 -18.08 8.24
N THR A 386 -11.38 -17.58 7.00
CA THR A 386 -12.46 -18.02 6.11
C THR A 386 -11.97 -18.63 4.81
N GLY A 387 -10.68 -18.55 4.51
CA GLY A 387 -10.12 -19.07 3.27
C GLY A 387 -8.67 -18.70 3.04
N TYR A 388 -8.10 -19.26 1.97
CA TYR A 388 -6.70 -19.13 1.56
C TYR A 388 -6.57 -18.22 0.33
N PRO A 389 -5.56 -17.28 0.24
CA PRO A 389 -4.68 -16.92 1.35
C PRO A 389 -5.43 -16.09 2.39
N GLY A 390 -5.08 -16.27 3.64
CA GLY A 390 -5.54 -15.46 4.77
C GLY A 390 -4.39 -15.18 5.70
N VAL A 391 -4.27 -13.95 6.17
CA VAL A 391 -3.18 -13.53 7.07
C VAL A 391 -3.71 -13.31 8.47
N ILE A 392 -3.18 -14.04 9.45
CA ILE A 392 -3.38 -13.80 10.87
C ILE A 392 -2.31 -12.80 11.32
N PHE A 393 -2.74 -11.57 11.61
CA PHE A 393 -1.86 -10.49 12.03
C PHE A 393 -1.83 -10.38 13.56
N ASP A 394 -0.62 -10.43 14.14
CA ASP A 394 -0.37 -10.40 15.59
C ASP A 394 -1.37 -11.30 16.38
N ARG A 395 -1.83 -12.40 15.79
CA ARG A 395 -2.86 -13.31 16.37
C ARG A 395 -4.09 -12.61 16.93
N SER A 396 -4.42 -11.43 16.44
CA SER A 396 -5.55 -10.62 16.87
C SER A 396 -6.72 -10.65 15.87
N ASN A 397 -6.41 -10.66 14.59
CA ASN A 397 -7.40 -10.63 13.51
C ASN A 397 -6.88 -11.31 12.24
N VAL A 398 -7.82 -11.67 11.36
CA VAL A 398 -7.52 -12.18 10.02
C VAL A 398 -7.75 -11.09 9.00
N ILE A 399 -6.78 -10.87 8.13
CA ILE A 399 -6.82 -9.83 7.10
C ILE A 399 -6.52 -10.44 5.72
N ASP A 400 -6.93 -9.72 4.67
CA ASP A 400 -6.48 -9.99 3.31
C ASP A 400 -5.00 -9.58 3.17
N PRO A 401 -4.15 -10.34 2.44
CA PRO A 401 -2.75 -9.98 2.23
C PRO A 401 -2.51 -8.56 1.72
N SER A 402 -3.43 -8.00 0.92
CA SER A 402 -3.32 -6.62 0.42
C SER A 402 -3.42 -5.54 1.50
N ASN A 403 -3.98 -5.88 2.68
CA ASN A 403 -4.09 -4.98 3.82
C ASN A 403 -2.93 -5.13 4.82
N LEU A 404 -1.95 -5.97 4.52
CA LEU A 404 -0.87 -6.33 5.44
C LEU A 404 -0.03 -5.12 5.84
N GLU A 405 0.33 -4.26 4.89
CA GLU A 405 1.18 -3.09 5.17
C GLU A 405 0.53 -2.10 6.15
N ALA A 406 -0.75 -1.80 5.98
CA ALA A 406 -1.47 -0.91 6.90
C ALA A 406 -1.50 -1.50 8.33
N SER A 407 -1.67 -2.82 8.46
CA SER A 407 -1.65 -3.51 9.75
C SER A 407 -0.25 -3.49 10.38
N ILE A 408 0.82 -3.67 9.59
CA ILE A 408 2.21 -3.58 10.05
C ILE A 408 2.51 -2.19 10.62
N ILE A 409 2.15 -1.13 9.89
CA ILE A 409 2.35 0.26 10.34
C ILE A 409 1.67 0.49 11.69
N ALA A 410 0.40 0.09 11.81
CA ALA A 410 -0.34 0.24 13.06
C ALA A 410 0.24 -0.62 14.20
N GLY A 411 0.65 -1.85 13.91
CA GLY A 411 1.24 -2.78 14.88
C GLY A 411 2.60 -2.31 15.38
N LEU A 412 3.49 -1.86 14.49
CA LEU A 412 4.83 -1.40 14.85
C LEU A 412 4.84 -0.15 15.73
N GLN A 413 3.77 0.62 15.77
CA GLN A 413 3.65 1.80 16.65
C GLN A 413 3.20 1.44 18.07
N GLN A 414 2.83 0.19 18.34
CA GLN A 414 2.41 -0.26 19.67
C GLN A 414 3.63 -0.56 20.55
N ALA A 415 3.57 -0.15 21.81
CA ALA A 415 4.59 -0.51 22.78
C ALA A 415 4.38 -1.96 23.27
N PRO A 416 5.36 -2.87 23.13
CA PRO A 416 5.26 -4.21 23.66
C PRO A 416 5.56 -4.22 25.17
N ASN A 417 4.99 -5.20 25.90
CA ASN A 417 5.33 -5.46 27.29
C ASN A 417 6.60 -6.31 27.44
N ALA A 418 6.86 -7.13 26.43
CA ALA A 418 8.00 -8.06 26.42
C ALA A 418 8.94 -7.82 25.24
N THR A 419 10.22 -8.04 25.46
CA THR A 419 11.22 -8.17 24.40
C THR A 419 11.81 -9.57 24.40
N MET A 420 12.31 -10.02 23.25
CA MET A 420 12.87 -11.36 23.11
C MET A 420 14.24 -11.31 22.45
N ALA A 421 15.08 -12.30 22.77
CA ALA A 421 16.33 -12.56 22.08
C ALA A 421 16.54 -14.07 21.95
N HIS A 422 17.14 -14.50 20.85
CA HIS A 422 17.42 -15.90 20.58
C HIS A 422 18.90 -16.20 20.76
N GLN A 423 19.18 -17.42 21.23
CA GLN A 423 20.49 -18.07 21.15
C GLN A 423 20.30 -19.50 20.66
N ALA A 424 21.29 -20.03 19.94
CA ALA A 424 21.24 -21.42 19.52
C ALA A 424 22.62 -22.02 19.39
N THR A 425 22.70 -23.36 19.52
CA THR A 425 23.86 -24.17 19.23
C THR A 425 23.46 -25.40 18.43
N TYR A 426 24.28 -25.79 17.49
CA TYR A 426 24.01 -26.94 16.62
C TYR A 426 25.07 -28.00 16.77
N GLU A 427 24.65 -29.23 17.01
CA GLU A 427 25.53 -30.41 17.04
C GLU A 427 25.40 -31.18 15.72
N GLU A 428 26.40 -31.07 14.85
CA GLU A 428 26.40 -31.63 13.52
C GLU A 428 26.22 -33.15 13.51
N SER A 429 26.81 -33.86 14.47
CA SER A 429 26.78 -35.33 14.53
C SER A 429 25.40 -35.90 14.82
N SER A 430 24.61 -35.22 15.63
CA SER A 430 23.21 -35.57 15.98
C SER A 430 22.18 -34.79 15.18
N ARG A 431 22.61 -33.72 14.49
CA ARG A 431 21.75 -32.74 13.82
C ARG A 431 20.76 -32.06 14.76
N GLU A 432 21.17 -31.94 16.01
CA GLU A 432 20.35 -31.33 17.05
C GLU A 432 20.66 -29.84 17.17
N LEU A 433 19.64 -29.03 17.05
CA LEU A 433 19.65 -27.59 17.29
C LEU A 433 19.05 -27.34 18.67
N SER A 434 19.88 -26.87 19.62
CA SER A 434 19.43 -26.41 20.93
C SER A 434 19.17 -24.90 20.85
N ILE A 435 17.95 -24.47 21.21
CA ILE A 435 17.48 -23.08 21.09
C ILE A 435 17.17 -22.56 22.47
N SER A 436 17.67 -21.39 22.83
CA SER A 436 17.29 -20.64 24.04
C SER A 436 16.59 -19.35 23.65
N ILE A 437 15.41 -19.11 24.20
CA ILE A 437 14.63 -17.89 24.07
C ILE A 437 14.72 -17.15 25.39
N LEU A 438 15.37 -15.99 25.37
CA LEU A 438 15.40 -15.06 26.49
C LEU A 438 14.32 -14.02 26.30
N THR A 439 13.36 -13.95 27.23
CA THR A 439 12.28 -12.98 27.24
C THR A 439 12.43 -12.05 28.45
N ASN A 440 12.38 -10.74 28.20
CA ASN A 440 12.45 -9.74 29.27
C ASN A 440 11.14 -8.97 29.36
N PHE A 441 10.58 -8.87 30.58
CA PHE A 441 9.48 -7.97 30.92
C PHE A 441 10.04 -6.81 31.75
N ALA A 442 9.92 -5.60 31.23
CA ALA A 442 10.44 -4.40 31.91
C ALA A 442 9.62 -4.02 33.16
N ASN A 443 8.35 -4.42 33.22
CA ASN A 443 7.41 -4.14 34.32
C ASN A 443 6.59 -5.38 34.66
N ASP A 444 6.00 -5.40 35.86
CA ASP A 444 4.97 -6.37 36.18
C ASP A 444 3.73 -6.14 35.30
N VAL A 445 3.20 -7.21 34.69
CA VAL A 445 2.03 -7.16 33.81
C VAL A 445 1.01 -8.21 34.20
N GLU A 446 -0.27 -7.83 34.20
CA GLU A 446 -1.39 -8.75 34.44
C GLU A 446 -1.78 -9.48 33.16
N GLY A 447 -2.12 -10.77 33.28
CA GLY A 447 -2.62 -11.60 32.19
C GLY A 447 -1.85 -12.89 31.97
N ASP A 448 -2.44 -13.79 31.19
CA ASP A 448 -1.84 -15.05 30.76
C ASP A 448 -0.98 -14.78 29.50
N TYR A 449 0.32 -14.57 29.72
CA TYR A 449 1.31 -14.43 28.65
C TYR A 449 1.92 -15.79 28.38
N ARG A 450 1.94 -16.19 27.11
CA ARG A 450 2.44 -17.50 26.65
C ARG A 450 3.52 -17.32 25.61
N LEU A 451 4.43 -18.28 25.53
CA LEU A 451 5.52 -18.30 24.56
C LEU A 451 5.17 -19.23 23.38
N VAL A 452 5.24 -18.70 22.17
CA VAL A 452 5.20 -19.47 20.93
C VAL A 452 6.59 -19.51 20.34
N VAL A 453 7.05 -20.70 19.93
CA VAL A 453 8.34 -20.89 19.27
C VAL A 453 8.19 -21.83 18.09
N GLY A 454 8.79 -21.48 16.96
CA GLY A 454 8.78 -22.28 15.76
C GLY A 454 10.03 -22.06 14.90
N MET A 455 10.06 -22.79 13.79
CA MET A 455 11.11 -22.74 12.78
C MET A 455 10.52 -22.44 11.44
N THR A 456 11.16 -21.56 10.65
CA THR A 456 10.87 -21.32 9.25
C THR A 456 12.09 -21.54 8.38
N GLU A 457 11.92 -21.67 7.07
CA GLU A 457 13.00 -21.75 6.09
C GLU A 457 12.64 -20.94 4.85
N ASP A 458 13.61 -20.17 4.34
CA ASP A 458 13.50 -19.44 3.08
C ASP A 458 14.11 -20.23 1.93
N GLY A 459 13.69 -19.91 0.69
CA GLY A 459 14.26 -20.50 -0.51
C GLY A 459 13.99 -21.99 -0.65
N VAL A 460 12.86 -22.48 -0.14
CA VAL A 460 12.45 -23.87 -0.22
C VAL A 460 12.07 -24.21 -1.64
N THR A 461 12.64 -25.29 -2.18
CA THR A 461 12.38 -25.81 -3.52
C THR A 461 12.11 -27.32 -3.47
N GLY A 462 11.51 -27.84 -4.52
CA GLY A 462 11.28 -29.27 -4.65
C GLY A 462 11.09 -29.72 -6.10
N THR A 463 11.01 -31.03 -6.32
CA THR A 463 10.91 -31.61 -7.68
C THR A 463 9.63 -32.40 -7.92
N SER A 464 8.86 -32.70 -6.87
CA SER A 464 7.59 -33.40 -7.01
C SER A 464 6.46 -32.44 -7.42
N ASP A 465 5.40 -33.02 -7.99
CA ASP A 465 4.21 -32.24 -8.39
C ASP A 465 3.53 -31.51 -7.23
N GLY A 466 3.78 -31.91 -5.98
CA GLY A 466 3.29 -31.23 -4.78
C GLY A 466 3.85 -29.82 -4.61
N TYR A 467 4.99 -29.50 -5.24
CA TYR A 467 5.58 -28.16 -5.26
C TYR A 467 5.11 -27.30 -6.45
N ASN A 468 4.21 -27.81 -7.32
CA ASN A 468 3.61 -26.96 -8.35
C ASN A 468 2.61 -25.99 -7.70
N GLN A 469 2.74 -24.70 -7.98
CA GLN A 469 1.82 -23.69 -7.43
C GLN A 469 0.64 -23.43 -8.38
N ALA A 470 -0.57 -23.67 -7.93
CA ALA A 470 -1.77 -23.23 -8.64
C ALA A 470 -1.82 -21.70 -8.73
N ASN A 471 -2.16 -21.13 -9.91
CA ASN A 471 -1.99 -19.71 -10.19
C ASN A 471 -3.19 -19.12 -10.94
N ALA A 472 -4.01 -18.33 -10.24
CA ALA A 472 -5.14 -17.61 -10.84
C ALA A 472 -4.72 -16.38 -11.66
N TYR A 473 -3.49 -15.92 -11.52
CA TYR A 473 -2.98 -14.70 -12.19
C TYR A 473 -2.34 -15.00 -13.56
N ALA A 474 -2.23 -16.26 -13.94
CA ALA A 474 -1.62 -16.66 -15.22
C ALA A 474 -2.23 -15.92 -16.41
N ASN A 475 -1.36 -15.41 -17.31
CA ASN A 475 -1.71 -14.65 -18.53
C ASN A 475 -2.39 -13.28 -18.29
N GLN A 476 -2.24 -12.67 -17.12
CA GLN A 476 -2.77 -11.34 -16.84
C GLN A 476 -1.75 -10.21 -17.12
N GLY A 477 -0.52 -10.55 -17.48
CA GLY A 477 0.54 -9.60 -17.82
C GLY A 477 1.60 -9.44 -16.71
N PRO A 478 2.71 -8.74 -17.00
CA PRO A 478 3.87 -8.68 -16.10
C PRO A 478 3.61 -7.96 -14.78
N ASP A 479 2.60 -7.09 -14.74
CA ASP A 479 2.28 -6.29 -13.53
C ASP A 479 1.23 -6.95 -12.64
N ALA A 480 0.65 -8.06 -13.09
CA ALA A 480 -0.37 -8.78 -12.34
C ALA A 480 0.29 -9.70 -11.30
N MET A 481 0.30 -9.27 -10.05
CA MET A 481 0.81 -10.02 -8.91
C MET A 481 2.29 -10.46 -9.11
N GLY A 482 3.15 -9.48 -9.42
CA GLY A 482 4.56 -9.74 -9.73
C GLY A 482 4.71 -10.70 -10.92
N ASP A 483 5.71 -11.58 -10.87
CA ASP A 483 5.99 -12.52 -11.95
C ASP A 483 4.87 -13.56 -12.18
N TYR A 484 3.94 -13.74 -11.25
CA TYR A 484 2.83 -14.69 -11.41
C TYR A 484 1.92 -14.38 -12.59
N GLY A 485 1.84 -13.11 -13.00
CA GLY A 485 1.05 -12.69 -14.18
C GLY A 485 1.57 -13.25 -15.52
N ILE A 486 2.86 -13.55 -15.60
CA ILE A 486 3.50 -14.14 -16.81
C ILE A 486 3.79 -15.64 -16.65
N LEU A 487 3.68 -16.19 -15.45
CA LEU A 487 3.88 -17.61 -15.18
C LEU A 487 2.63 -18.44 -15.53
N PRO A 488 2.77 -19.75 -15.88
CA PRO A 488 1.64 -20.61 -16.21
C PRO A 488 0.79 -20.99 -14.98
N ASN A 489 -0.32 -21.68 -15.24
CA ASN A 489 -1.12 -22.33 -14.20
C ASN A 489 -1.19 -23.85 -14.46
N PRO A 490 -0.69 -24.73 -13.56
CA PRO A 490 0.13 -24.37 -12.39
C PRO A 490 1.53 -23.86 -12.78
N VAL A 491 2.15 -23.10 -11.89
CA VAL A 491 3.58 -22.79 -11.98
C VAL A 491 4.36 -24.06 -11.66
N PRO A 492 5.26 -24.54 -12.55
CA PRO A 492 6.01 -25.76 -12.31
C PRO A 492 6.94 -25.64 -11.08
N ALA A 493 7.12 -26.72 -10.33
CA ALA A 493 8.01 -26.80 -9.17
C ALA A 493 9.43 -26.27 -9.43
N ALA A 494 9.96 -26.50 -10.64
CA ALA A 494 11.29 -25.99 -11.04
C ALA A 494 11.41 -24.46 -11.14
N GLN A 495 10.29 -23.73 -11.13
CA GLN A 495 10.21 -22.28 -11.16
C GLN A 495 9.73 -21.69 -9.82
N MET A 496 9.40 -22.56 -8.85
CA MET A 496 8.92 -22.12 -7.54
C MET A 496 10.06 -22.06 -6.51
N VAL A 497 10.00 -21.00 -5.72
CA VAL A 497 10.84 -20.80 -4.52
C VAL A 497 9.90 -20.28 -3.44
N TYR A 498 9.81 -21.01 -2.32
CA TYR A 498 8.93 -20.66 -1.21
C TYR A 498 9.73 -20.07 -0.06
N ASN A 499 9.32 -18.92 0.45
CA ASN A 499 9.96 -18.23 1.56
C ASN A 499 9.05 -18.26 2.81
N HIS A 500 9.65 -17.95 3.96
CA HIS A 500 8.96 -17.95 5.26
C HIS A 500 8.25 -19.27 5.59
N THR A 501 8.60 -20.35 4.90
CA THR A 501 7.92 -21.65 5.00
C THR A 501 8.03 -22.22 6.41
N ALA A 502 6.90 -22.45 7.09
CA ALA A 502 6.86 -23.12 8.37
C ALA A 502 7.52 -24.52 8.28
N ARG A 503 8.42 -24.84 9.25
CA ARG A 503 9.13 -26.12 9.30
C ARG A 503 8.87 -26.92 10.57
N ALA A 504 8.63 -26.22 11.66
CA ALA A 504 8.24 -26.83 12.93
C ALA A 504 7.56 -25.80 13.84
N LEU A 505 6.59 -26.25 14.59
CA LEU A 505 6.05 -25.55 15.74
C LEU A 505 6.52 -26.30 16.99
N LEU A 506 7.33 -25.65 17.84
CA LEU A 506 7.99 -26.29 18.98
C LEU A 506 7.16 -26.19 20.28
N THR A 507 6.12 -25.35 20.26
CA THR A 507 5.15 -25.17 21.35
C THR A 507 3.74 -25.49 20.86
N PRO A 508 2.75 -25.64 21.73
CA PRO A 508 1.35 -25.62 21.28
C PRO A 508 1.05 -24.33 20.48
N PHE A 509 0.10 -24.40 19.54
CA PHE A 509 -0.29 -23.22 18.74
C PHE A 509 -0.72 -22.04 19.61
N GLY A 510 -1.44 -22.30 20.72
CA GLY A 510 -1.83 -21.27 21.69
C GLY A 510 -0.71 -20.75 22.59
N GLY A 511 0.51 -21.24 22.40
CA GLY A 511 1.67 -20.95 23.24
C GLY A 511 1.81 -21.86 24.45
N GLU A 512 3.01 -21.91 25.03
CA GLU A 512 3.35 -22.65 26.24
C GLU A 512 2.63 -22.04 27.42
N GLU A 513 1.81 -22.84 28.13
CA GLU A 513 1.06 -22.39 29.30
C GLU A 513 1.98 -22.14 30.49
N ASN A 514 1.72 -21.06 31.21
CA ASN A 514 2.52 -20.64 32.39
C ASN A 514 4.00 -20.38 32.11
N ALA A 515 4.38 -20.11 30.85
CA ALA A 515 5.75 -19.78 30.48
C ALA A 515 6.32 -18.64 31.33
N PHE A 516 5.49 -17.67 31.67
CA PHE A 516 5.88 -16.47 32.43
C PHE A 516 5.09 -16.30 33.75
N GLY A 517 4.21 -17.25 34.09
CA GLY A 517 3.25 -17.19 35.19
C GLY A 517 1.81 -17.27 34.70
N ALA A 518 0.84 -17.59 35.57
CA ALA A 518 -0.52 -17.87 35.16
C ALA A 518 -1.39 -16.60 34.98
N ASP A 519 -1.35 -15.68 35.95
CA ASP A 519 -2.26 -14.52 35.99
C ASP A 519 -1.50 -13.18 36.06
N MET A 520 -0.23 -13.24 36.42
CA MET A 520 0.66 -12.09 36.53
C MET A 520 2.10 -12.49 36.16
N VAL A 521 2.73 -11.69 35.33
CA VAL A 521 4.14 -11.81 34.99
C VAL A 521 4.90 -10.76 35.80
N THR A 522 5.86 -11.19 36.59
CA THR A 522 6.76 -10.28 37.32
C THR A 522 7.86 -9.76 36.38
N ALA A 523 8.23 -8.51 36.53
CA ALA A 523 9.35 -7.92 35.78
C ALA A 523 10.65 -8.74 35.97
N GLY A 524 11.36 -8.97 34.88
CA GLY A 524 12.60 -9.76 34.88
C GLY A 524 12.81 -10.56 33.61
N ASP A 525 13.85 -11.39 33.67
CA ASP A 525 14.27 -12.25 32.55
C ASP A 525 13.74 -13.67 32.76
N TYR A 526 13.24 -14.24 31.67
CA TYR A 526 12.74 -15.62 31.60
C TYR A 526 13.47 -16.32 30.46
N GLU A 527 14.03 -17.50 30.74
CA GLU A 527 14.73 -18.29 29.74
C GLU A 527 14.02 -19.62 29.51
N HIS A 528 13.75 -19.93 28.23
CA HIS A 528 13.15 -21.21 27.82
C HIS A 528 14.04 -21.87 26.77
N THR A 529 14.27 -23.16 26.93
CA THR A 529 15.11 -23.94 26.02
C THR A 529 14.30 -24.99 25.28
N PHE A 530 14.58 -25.11 23.98
CA PHE A 530 13.95 -26.07 23.07
C PHE A 530 15.01 -26.85 22.33
N THR A 531 14.66 -28.05 21.91
CA THR A 531 15.51 -28.89 21.08
C THR A 531 14.77 -29.21 19.80
N TYR A 532 15.43 -29.01 18.66
CA TYR A 532 14.90 -29.34 17.35
C TYR A 532 15.88 -30.24 16.59
N LEU A 533 15.41 -31.44 16.19
CA LEU A 533 16.16 -32.31 15.31
C LEU A 533 15.94 -31.87 13.86
N VAL A 534 16.95 -31.21 13.28
CA VAL A 534 16.86 -30.68 11.91
C VAL A 534 16.74 -31.83 10.92
N PRO A 535 15.67 -31.91 10.10
CA PRO A 535 15.47 -32.97 9.12
C PRO A 535 16.56 -32.97 8.04
N GLU A 536 16.83 -34.11 7.45
CA GLU A 536 17.77 -34.23 6.34
C GLU A 536 17.27 -33.49 5.11
N GLY A 537 18.13 -32.68 4.49
CA GLY A 537 17.79 -31.85 3.34
C GLY A 537 17.34 -30.44 3.67
N TYR A 538 17.21 -30.07 4.96
CA TYR A 538 16.97 -28.69 5.36
C TYR A 538 18.28 -27.88 5.37
N ASP A 539 18.23 -26.64 4.93
CA ASP A 539 19.39 -25.75 4.83
C ASP A 539 19.46 -24.80 6.03
N LEU A 540 20.34 -25.10 6.98
CA LEU A 540 20.51 -24.29 8.19
C LEU A 540 20.81 -22.81 7.90
N SER A 541 21.46 -22.53 6.77
CA SER A 541 21.78 -21.14 6.39
C SER A 541 20.55 -20.31 6.02
N LYS A 542 19.44 -21.00 5.69
CA LYS A 542 18.16 -20.42 5.31
C LYS A 542 17.09 -20.57 6.38
N MET A 543 17.40 -21.26 7.47
CA MET A 543 16.46 -21.46 8.57
C MET A 543 16.44 -20.28 9.51
N HIS A 544 15.26 -20.02 10.07
CA HIS A 544 15.04 -18.99 11.08
C HIS A 544 14.37 -19.60 12.31
N ILE A 545 14.78 -19.12 13.48
CA ILE A 545 14.04 -19.28 14.73
C ILE A 545 13.01 -18.15 14.75
N VAL A 546 11.75 -18.46 14.96
CA VAL A 546 10.68 -17.48 15.14
C VAL A 546 10.02 -17.69 16.48
N SER A 547 9.76 -16.59 17.21
CA SER A 547 9.06 -16.64 18.48
C SER A 547 8.07 -15.49 18.63
N ALA A 548 7.07 -15.67 19.50
CA ALA A 548 6.17 -14.61 19.90
C ALA A 548 5.74 -14.78 21.36
N VAL A 549 5.60 -13.67 22.05
CA VAL A 549 4.85 -13.60 23.31
C VAL A 549 3.39 -13.30 22.95
N VAL A 550 2.49 -14.20 23.32
CA VAL A 550 1.06 -14.10 22.96
C VAL A 550 0.17 -14.06 24.19
N THR A 551 -0.98 -13.40 24.04
CA THR A 551 -2.05 -13.33 25.05
C THR A 551 -3.39 -13.73 24.41
N ALA A 552 -4.46 -13.73 25.17
CA ALA A 552 -5.81 -13.92 24.64
C ALA A 552 -6.22 -12.81 23.63
N ASN A 553 -5.56 -11.66 23.64
CA ASN A 553 -5.85 -10.51 22.78
C ASN A 553 -4.95 -10.44 21.52
N GLY A 554 -3.98 -11.36 21.40
CA GLY A 554 -3.03 -11.39 20.29
C GLY A 554 -1.57 -11.43 20.72
N ALA A 555 -0.65 -11.27 19.76
CA ALA A 555 0.79 -11.23 20.03
C ALA A 555 1.20 -9.85 20.56
N ASP A 556 1.79 -9.85 21.72
CA ASP A 556 2.43 -8.66 22.33
C ASP A 556 3.67 -8.25 21.53
N ASN A 557 4.50 -9.24 21.18
CA ASN A 557 5.72 -9.01 20.41
C ASN A 557 6.15 -10.29 19.67
N GLY A 558 6.90 -10.12 18.59
CA GLY A 558 7.55 -11.20 17.84
C GLY A 558 9.07 -11.04 17.81
N GLU A 559 9.79 -12.12 17.51
CA GLU A 559 11.23 -12.10 17.26
C GLU A 559 11.60 -13.14 16.19
N THR A 560 12.55 -12.80 15.33
CA THR A 560 13.10 -13.71 14.33
C THR A 560 14.63 -13.61 14.28
N SER A 561 15.28 -14.75 14.09
CA SER A 561 16.74 -14.81 13.97
C SER A 561 17.17 -15.91 13.02
N LYS A 562 18.10 -15.62 12.13
CA LYS A 562 18.72 -16.66 11.27
C LYS A 562 19.50 -17.64 12.12
N VAL A 563 19.29 -18.93 11.91
CA VAL A 563 20.07 -19.99 12.60
C VAL A 563 21.56 -19.85 12.33
N SER A 564 21.95 -19.48 11.10
CA SER A 564 23.34 -19.31 10.70
C SER A 564 24.12 -18.31 11.55
N GLN A 565 23.47 -17.27 12.11
CA GLN A 565 24.16 -16.31 12.99
C GLN A 565 24.67 -16.93 14.31
N PHE A 566 24.13 -18.09 14.71
CA PHE A 566 24.54 -18.80 15.94
C PHE A 566 25.43 -20.01 15.66
N VAL A 567 25.32 -20.60 14.46
CA VAL A 567 25.93 -21.89 14.11
C VAL A 567 27.01 -21.79 13.03
N ASP A 568 27.41 -20.59 12.67
CA ASP A 568 28.49 -20.35 11.72
C ASP A 568 29.78 -21.10 12.13
N THR A 569 30.47 -21.65 11.14
CA THR A 569 31.74 -22.29 11.35
C THR A 569 32.88 -21.25 11.44
N PHE A 570 33.75 -21.35 12.45
CA PHE A 570 34.96 -20.53 12.51
C PHE A 570 35.84 -20.79 11.29
N ASP A 571 36.09 -19.73 10.52
CA ASP A 571 36.90 -19.79 9.30
C ASP A 571 38.31 -19.19 9.56
N PRO A 572 39.35 -20.02 9.68
CA PRO A 572 40.70 -19.53 9.83
C PRO A 572 41.22 -18.72 8.64
N GLN A 573 40.67 -18.95 7.43
CA GLN A 573 41.06 -18.17 6.25
C GLN A 573 40.46 -16.77 6.34
N LEU A 574 39.18 -16.65 6.67
CA LEU A 574 38.53 -15.37 6.93
C LEU A 574 39.24 -14.63 8.07
N ASP A 575 39.56 -15.33 9.17
CA ASP A 575 40.28 -14.73 10.31
C ASP A 575 41.60 -14.09 9.92
N ASN A 576 42.33 -14.71 9.01
CA ASN A 576 43.62 -14.20 8.50
C ASN A 576 43.45 -12.96 7.57
N THR A 577 42.28 -12.71 7.04
CA THR A 577 42.00 -11.55 6.18
C THR A 577 41.54 -10.32 6.95
N ILE A 578 41.27 -10.47 8.27
CA ILE A 578 40.73 -9.41 9.12
C ILE A 578 41.86 -8.75 9.91
N SER A 579 41.92 -7.43 9.86
CA SER A 579 42.80 -6.63 10.70
C SER A 579 42.04 -5.47 11.35
N ILE A 580 42.40 -5.13 12.59
CA ILE A 580 41.80 -4.04 13.36
C ILE A 580 42.90 -3.09 13.78
N PHE A 581 42.81 -1.83 13.35
CA PHE A 581 43.82 -0.83 13.68
C PHE A 581 43.22 0.58 13.83
N PRO A 582 43.61 1.34 14.87
CA PRO A 582 44.48 0.95 16.00
C PRO A 582 43.79 -0.02 16.97
N ASN A 583 44.58 -0.95 17.52
CA ASN A 583 44.20 -1.83 18.62
C ASN A 583 45.44 -2.02 19.54
N PRO A 584 45.45 -1.50 20.77
CA PRO A 584 44.36 -0.80 21.49
C PRO A 584 43.89 0.51 20.85
N THR A 585 42.63 0.88 21.11
CA THR A 585 42.03 2.13 20.64
C THR A 585 41.57 3.01 21.82
N GLN A 586 41.57 4.33 21.61
CA GLN A 586 40.97 5.32 22.54
C GLN A 586 39.62 5.87 22.01
N GLY A 587 39.23 5.46 20.81
CA GLY A 587 38.01 5.94 20.13
C GLY A 587 37.84 5.26 18.80
N LEU A 588 38.06 5.98 17.71
CA LEU A 588 37.90 5.44 16.36
C LEU A 588 38.94 4.36 16.04
N THR A 589 38.48 3.23 15.49
CA THR A 589 39.30 2.16 14.92
C THR A 589 38.72 1.71 13.58
N GLN A 590 39.48 1.00 12.79
CA GLN A 590 39.07 0.48 11.50
C GLN A 590 39.18 -1.04 11.49
N ILE A 591 38.14 -1.68 10.95
CA ILE A 591 38.09 -3.12 10.72
C ILE A 591 38.27 -3.31 9.21
N SER A 592 39.38 -3.88 8.79
CA SER A 592 39.66 -4.18 7.38
C SER A 592 39.44 -5.65 7.11
N ILE A 593 38.73 -5.97 6.02
CA ILE A 593 38.38 -7.35 5.62
C ILE A 593 38.67 -7.51 4.13
N GLN A 594 39.31 -8.61 3.74
CA GLN A 594 39.50 -8.98 2.35
C GLN A 594 38.60 -10.16 1.99
N LEU A 595 37.61 -9.92 1.17
CA LEU A 595 36.63 -10.92 0.73
C LEU A 595 37.05 -11.53 -0.62
N GLN A 596 36.87 -12.84 -0.77
CA GLN A 596 37.20 -13.60 -1.98
C GLN A 596 36.02 -13.69 -2.96
N LYS A 597 34.82 -13.52 -2.48
CA LYS A 597 33.55 -13.55 -3.25
C LYS A 597 32.60 -12.49 -2.75
N THR A 598 31.61 -12.14 -3.55
CA THR A 598 30.53 -11.27 -3.12
C THR A 598 29.70 -11.97 -2.05
N THR A 599 29.53 -11.33 -0.89
CA THR A 599 28.80 -11.87 0.26
C THR A 599 28.34 -10.73 1.16
N ASP A 600 27.33 -11.00 1.97
CA ASP A 600 26.94 -10.10 3.05
C ASP A 600 27.94 -10.21 4.21
N VAL A 601 28.22 -9.10 4.87
CA VAL A 601 29.13 -9.02 6.01
C VAL A 601 28.37 -8.49 7.21
N SER A 602 28.23 -9.29 8.25
CA SER A 602 27.71 -8.85 9.55
C SER A 602 28.85 -8.64 10.54
N ILE A 603 28.88 -7.49 11.21
CA ILE A 603 29.88 -7.12 12.20
C ILE A 603 29.17 -6.86 13.53
N SER A 604 29.33 -7.75 14.49
CA SER A 604 28.82 -7.61 15.84
C SER A 604 29.95 -7.39 16.84
N VAL A 605 29.73 -6.52 17.83
CA VAL A 605 30.66 -6.23 18.89
C VAL A 605 30.01 -6.57 20.22
N VAL A 606 30.70 -7.41 21.01
CA VAL A 606 30.25 -7.80 22.35
C VAL A 606 31.28 -7.42 23.41
N ASP A 607 30.82 -7.17 24.63
CA ASP A 607 31.71 -7.00 25.79
C ASP A 607 32.29 -8.33 26.27
N ALA A 608 33.09 -8.28 27.34
CA ALA A 608 33.73 -9.47 27.91
C ALA A 608 32.73 -10.44 28.57
N MET A 609 31.50 -10.03 28.81
CA MET A 609 30.40 -10.86 29.36
C MET A 609 29.50 -11.41 28.27
N GLY A 610 29.73 -11.03 27.00
CA GLY A 610 28.91 -11.47 25.85
C GLY A 610 27.73 -10.54 25.51
N ASN A 611 27.57 -9.42 26.23
CA ASN A 611 26.49 -8.47 25.93
C ASN A 611 26.76 -7.75 24.61
N LEU A 612 25.78 -7.66 23.76
CA LEU A 612 25.88 -6.99 22.46
C LEU A 612 26.01 -5.47 22.65
N VAL A 613 27.06 -4.91 22.04
CA VAL A 613 27.39 -3.48 22.09
C VAL A 613 27.01 -2.79 20.77
N SER A 614 27.19 -3.48 19.64
CA SER A 614 26.91 -2.96 18.32
C SER A 614 26.70 -4.11 17.34
N ASN A 615 25.75 -3.96 16.40
CA ASN A 615 25.59 -4.86 15.27
C ASN A 615 25.36 -4.04 14.00
N ARG A 616 26.01 -4.43 12.89
CA ARG A 616 25.87 -3.80 11.58
C ARG A 616 26.01 -4.84 10.48
N THR A 617 25.13 -4.78 9.49
CA THR A 617 25.18 -5.64 8.30
C THR A 617 25.43 -4.79 7.06
N TYR A 618 26.27 -5.31 6.16
CA TYR A 618 26.63 -4.70 4.88
C TYR A 618 26.39 -5.74 3.78
N ASN A 619 25.51 -5.43 2.84
CA ASN A 619 25.08 -6.38 1.82
C ASN A 619 25.95 -6.32 0.56
N ASN A 620 26.10 -7.47 -0.11
CA ASN A 620 26.77 -7.59 -1.41
C ASN A 620 28.22 -7.06 -1.44
N MET A 621 28.99 -7.25 -0.38
CA MET A 621 30.36 -6.77 -0.27
C MET A 621 31.35 -7.70 -1.00
N ASN A 622 32.39 -7.14 -1.60
CA ASN A 622 33.43 -7.89 -2.32
C ASN A 622 34.80 -7.20 -2.23
N GLY A 623 35.88 -7.96 -2.33
CA GLY A 623 37.25 -7.42 -2.31
C GLY A 623 37.68 -6.84 -0.96
N ASN A 624 38.46 -5.76 -0.99
CA ASN A 624 38.97 -5.11 0.22
C ASN A 624 37.97 -4.08 0.73
N ASN A 625 37.51 -4.25 1.96
CA ASN A 625 36.56 -3.37 2.63
C ASN A 625 37.13 -2.88 3.95
N VAL A 626 36.79 -1.63 4.32
CA VAL A 626 37.20 -1.01 5.58
C VAL A 626 35.95 -0.43 6.26
N TYR A 627 35.67 -0.90 7.45
CA TYR A 627 34.53 -0.51 8.26
C TYR A 627 34.97 0.30 9.48
N PRO A 628 34.54 1.56 9.65
CA PRO A 628 34.88 2.33 10.84
C PRO A 628 34.08 1.83 12.05
N PHE A 629 34.72 1.69 13.18
CA PHE A 629 34.11 1.40 14.47
C PHE A 629 34.48 2.49 15.47
N ASP A 630 33.48 3.12 16.05
CA ASP A 630 33.64 4.16 17.07
C ASP A 630 33.44 3.57 18.46
N ALA A 631 34.54 3.47 19.22
CA ALA A 631 34.56 3.01 20.59
C ALA A 631 34.61 4.16 21.61
N THR A 632 34.32 5.42 21.17
CA THR A 632 34.46 6.62 22.03
C THR A 632 33.57 6.55 23.26
N ASP A 633 32.40 5.98 23.17
CA ASP A 633 31.45 5.87 24.29
C ASP A 633 31.62 4.60 25.12
N LEU A 634 32.46 3.65 24.69
CA LEU A 634 32.67 2.41 25.39
C LEU A 634 33.61 2.61 26.60
N ALA A 635 33.39 1.86 27.67
CA ALA A 635 34.26 1.81 28.82
C ALA A 635 35.62 1.18 28.45
N SER A 636 36.69 1.53 29.20
CA SER A 636 37.98 0.81 29.05
C SER A 636 37.82 -0.66 29.39
N GLY A 637 38.22 -1.53 28.46
CA GLY A 637 37.98 -2.97 28.59
C GLY A 637 38.35 -3.77 27.35
N VAL A 638 38.06 -5.06 27.43
CA VAL A 638 38.21 -6.00 26.33
C VAL A 638 36.83 -6.21 25.68
N TYR A 639 36.81 -6.10 24.38
CA TYR A 639 35.62 -6.39 23.55
C TYR A 639 36.02 -7.41 22.47
N TYR A 640 35.03 -8.10 21.96
CA TYR A 640 35.19 -9.04 20.84
C TYR A 640 34.35 -8.59 19.66
N ILE A 641 34.99 -8.55 18.50
CA ILE A 641 34.35 -8.23 17.23
C ILE A 641 34.19 -9.55 16.47
N ARG A 642 32.95 -10.00 16.30
CA ARG A 642 32.60 -11.14 15.46
C ARG A 642 32.25 -10.60 14.07
N ILE A 643 32.83 -11.17 13.06
CA ILE A 643 32.59 -10.87 11.65
C ILE A 643 32.06 -12.15 11.00
N SER A 644 30.83 -12.14 10.48
CA SER A 644 30.21 -13.26 9.79
C SER A 644 30.07 -12.96 8.31
N THR A 645 30.30 -13.96 7.44
CA THR A 645 30.21 -13.86 5.98
C THR A 645 29.55 -15.12 5.42
N GLY A 646 28.23 -15.11 5.17
CA GLY A 646 27.51 -16.33 4.82
C GLY A 646 27.55 -17.34 5.97
N ASP A 647 28.13 -18.54 5.74
CA ASP A 647 28.18 -19.64 6.71
C ASP A 647 29.47 -19.66 7.55
N SER A 648 30.30 -18.60 7.49
CA SER A 648 31.60 -18.52 8.14
C SER A 648 31.72 -17.33 9.05
N PHE A 649 32.44 -17.46 10.16
CA PHE A 649 32.76 -16.34 11.01
C PHE A 649 34.23 -16.33 11.45
N ALA A 650 34.66 -15.13 11.87
CA ALA A 650 35.91 -14.94 12.59
C ALA A 650 35.71 -13.96 13.75
N THR A 651 36.50 -14.12 14.82
CA THR A 651 36.40 -13.25 16.00
C THR A 651 37.74 -12.58 16.28
N LYS A 652 37.74 -11.27 16.41
CA LYS A 652 38.91 -10.46 16.76
C LYS A 652 38.73 -9.76 18.10
N LYS A 653 39.78 -9.80 18.91
CA LYS A 653 39.82 -9.06 20.16
C LYS A 653 40.20 -7.61 19.92
N ILE A 654 39.45 -6.67 20.50
CA ILE A 654 39.77 -5.25 20.56
C ILE A 654 39.92 -4.80 22.01
N ILE A 655 40.87 -3.92 22.28
CA ILE A 655 41.13 -3.34 23.60
C ILE A 655 40.82 -1.85 23.52
N VAL A 656 39.87 -1.40 24.34
CA VAL A 656 39.57 0.03 24.55
C VAL A 656 40.32 0.50 25.77
N SER A 657 41.16 1.52 25.61
CA SER A 657 41.99 2.07 26.69
C SER A 657 41.85 3.60 26.71
N LYS A 658 41.00 4.11 27.58
CA LYS A 658 40.84 5.56 27.82
C LYS A 658 41.77 6.05 28.91
#